data_4cab4b1d0fec75fb49c7b71b492dea27
#
_entry.id   4cab4b1d0fec75fb49c7b71b492dea27
#
_cell.length_a   1.000
_cell.length_b   1.000
_cell.length_c   1.000
_cell.angle_alpha   90.00
_cell.angle_beta   90.00
_cell.angle_gamma   90.00
#
_symmetry.space_group_name_H-M   'P 1'
#
loop_
_entity.id
_entity.type
_entity.pdbx_description
1 polymer ?
#
loop_
_entity_poly.entity_id
_entity_poly.type
_entity_poly.pdbx_seq_one_letter_code
_entity_poly.pdbx_strand_id
1 'polypeptide(L)'
;MELRDTIGKITLDYSHYPGEDLYCDGAVEDEMLEIARNLSKVEYQRVIEERKSWPIMYHFSSQRENIVDWIPMTGNEKVLEIGSGCGAITGVLSRKSGSVTCVELSKKRSLINAYRNQDCENVTLKVGNFKDIEPTLDCDYDYCFLIGVFEYGQSYMGGDTPYEDFLKIVRKHTKGRIVIAIENRFGLKYFAGCREDHLGRLFSGLEGYRPEDGVKTFTKAGLSRIFDVCGEFNTHFYYPYPDYKFMNTLFSDRRLPQKGELCQNDRNFDRDRVKLFDEKAVFDTISEDNNFDIFANSFLVVLGDDFDVTYARYSNDRADEYKIVTELLQQNDSKAVRKRVLSPEGCEHMKNMRENSELLIKKYRDSELQICPCKLVEDGKAVLFPFIEGKQLSELMDDKLANDDLEGFEELFDRFVELIGSGDDTKISDNDLVFSNILVNKDVWTVIDYEWTERKDADVKEQAFRALYCYILEDDSRNKINYDKLLKKLEITVDEEQGYREHEQIFQKEVTGRHKSLGELRDILGGKILELEKSIADAAGEADKRRIRVYFDTGAGFNEQEAFYLEDKYDRDEYVEASIEVPGNVQKVRIDPCESFALSYIEDIAFNGGAIDIKDNKRVYINGKKLKDSAVSGITTVFFNEDPNIVIEVSDMIRSTGNTMLVKMKTSLIKREMVDNLAGNLKRMIRL
;
A
#
# COMPACT_ATOMS: atom_id res chain seq x y z
N MET A 1 16.83 -40.99 8.35
CA MET A 1 16.85 -39.53 8.52
C MET A 1 17.12 -39.25 9.98
N GLU A 2 18.09 -38.43 10.32
CA GLU A 2 18.26 -38.03 11.71
C GLU A 2 17.00 -37.31 12.17
N LEU A 3 16.46 -37.70 13.33
CA LEU A 3 15.24 -37.15 13.89
C LEU A 3 15.44 -35.73 14.42
N ARG A 4 16.69 -35.28 14.60
CA ARG A 4 17.09 -33.95 15.05
C ARG A 4 18.27 -33.45 14.24
N ASP A 5 18.29 -32.16 14.00
CA ASP A 5 19.36 -31.45 13.31
C ASP A 5 19.60 -30.10 14.01
N THR A 6 20.74 -29.47 13.72
CA THR A 6 21.08 -28.17 14.31
C THR A 6 21.63 -27.24 13.22
N ILE A 7 21.06 -26.05 13.09
CA ILE A 7 21.53 -24.99 12.21
C ILE A 7 21.89 -23.79 13.07
N GLY A 8 23.17 -23.40 13.07
CA GLY A 8 23.67 -22.43 14.03
C GLY A 8 23.39 -22.90 15.47
N LYS A 9 22.57 -22.14 16.20
CA LYS A 9 22.16 -22.45 17.57
C LYS A 9 20.73 -23.00 17.68
N ILE A 10 20.02 -23.10 16.55
CA ILE A 10 18.63 -23.55 16.50
C ILE A 10 18.56 -25.08 16.37
N THR A 11 17.70 -25.70 17.16
CA THR A 11 17.42 -27.13 17.10
C THR A 11 16.18 -27.37 16.23
N LEU A 12 16.28 -28.28 15.23
CA LEU A 12 15.16 -28.77 14.43
C LEU A 12 14.82 -30.20 14.85
N ASP A 13 13.55 -30.43 15.16
CA ASP A 13 13.01 -31.75 15.53
C ASP A 13 12.05 -32.25 14.43
N TYR A 14 12.47 -33.30 13.74
CA TYR A 14 11.73 -33.93 12.61
C TYR A 14 10.95 -35.17 13.06
N SER A 15 10.78 -35.41 14.36
CA SER A 15 10.13 -36.63 14.88
C SER A 15 8.71 -36.87 14.34
N HIS A 16 8.04 -35.76 13.92
CA HIS A 16 6.68 -35.76 13.38
C HIS A 16 6.60 -35.32 11.91
N TYR A 17 7.74 -35.24 11.23
CA TYR A 17 7.78 -34.88 9.81
C TYR A 17 7.40 -36.06 8.93
N PRO A 18 6.36 -35.95 8.07
CA PRO A 18 5.85 -37.11 7.29
C PRO A 18 6.79 -37.58 6.17
N GLY A 19 7.85 -36.82 5.86
CA GLY A 19 8.82 -37.17 4.83
C GLY A 19 8.68 -36.35 3.54
N GLU A 20 7.59 -35.64 3.39
CA GLU A 20 7.32 -34.71 2.27
C GLU A 20 6.70 -33.42 2.76
N ASP A 21 6.92 -32.32 2.04
CA ASP A 21 6.28 -31.04 2.35
C ASP A 21 4.87 -31.01 1.77
N LEU A 22 3.87 -30.95 2.65
CA LEU A 22 2.45 -30.89 2.30
C LEU A 22 2.00 -29.48 1.86
N TYR A 23 2.83 -28.46 2.07
CA TYR A 23 2.57 -27.07 1.70
C TYR A 23 3.86 -26.42 1.22
N CYS A 24 3.82 -25.82 0.02
CA CYS A 24 4.98 -25.16 -0.60
C CYS A 24 4.51 -24.10 -1.62
N ASP A 25 5.14 -22.92 -1.61
CA ASP A 25 4.91 -21.87 -2.61
C ASP A 25 5.75 -22.07 -3.90
N GLY A 26 6.34 -23.26 -4.08
CA GLY A 26 7.06 -23.62 -5.30
C GLY A 26 8.53 -23.15 -5.31
N ALA A 27 9.03 -22.82 -6.51
CA ALA A 27 10.45 -22.53 -6.73
C ALA A 27 10.97 -21.29 -5.98
N VAL A 28 10.09 -20.34 -5.61
CA VAL A 28 10.50 -19.16 -4.84
C VAL A 28 11.01 -19.50 -3.45
N GLU A 29 10.52 -20.59 -2.84
CA GLU A 29 11.04 -21.04 -1.54
C GLU A 29 12.45 -21.61 -1.63
N ASP A 30 12.87 -22.16 -2.79
CA ASP A 30 14.25 -22.56 -3.01
C ASP A 30 15.18 -21.35 -3.03
N GLU A 31 14.78 -20.28 -3.73
CA GLU A 31 15.51 -19.02 -3.73
C GLU A 31 15.57 -18.40 -2.32
N MET A 32 14.45 -18.40 -1.58
CA MET A 32 14.42 -17.90 -0.20
C MET A 32 15.34 -18.70 0.72
N LEU A 33 15.43 -20.01 0.54
CA LEU A 33 16.35 -20.84 1.32
C LEU A 33 17.82 -20.48 1.03
N GLU A 34 18.17 -20.25 -0.23
CA GLU A 34 19.53 -19.82 -0.60
C GLU A 34 19.83 -18.41 -0.06
N ILE A 35 18.87 -17.50 -0.08
CA ILE A 35 19.01 -16.16 0.52
C ILE A 35 19.28 -16.30 2.03
N ALA A 36 18.45 -17.06 2.76
CA ALA A 36 18.59 -17.21 4.20
C ALA A 36 19.89 -17.88 4.61
N ARG A 37 20.39 -18.82 3.79
CA ARG A 37 21.62 -19.57 4.01
C ARG A 37 22.88 -18.72 3.81
N ASN A 38 22.89 -17.87 2.79
CA ASN A 38 24.08 -17.21 2.28
C ASN A 38 24.21 -15.72 2.67
N LEU A 39 23.11 -15.08 3.07
CA LEU A 39 23.06 -13.65 3.33
C LEU A 39 22.65 -13.36 4.78
N SER A 40 23.17 -12.26 5.31
CA SER A 40 22.78 -11.75 6.63
C SER A 40 21.47 -10.93 6.55
N LYS A 41 20.80 -10.74 7.70
CA LYS A 41 19.57 -9.93 7.79
C LYS A 41 19.75 -8.49 7.29
N VAL A 42 20.94 -7.92 7.43
CA VAL A 42 21.25 -6.56 6.97
C VAL A 42 21.16 -6.43 5.44
N GLU A 43 21.37 -7.54 4.72
CA GLU A 43 21.31 -7.55 3.25
C GLU A 43 19.91 -7.76 2.69
N TYR A 44 18.94 -8.17 3.54
CA TYR A 44 17.59 -8.51 3.07
C TYR A 44 16.87 -7.35 2.38
N GLN A 45 17.04 -6.11 2.87
CA GLN A 45 16.45 -4.94 2.22
C GLN A 45 16.92 -4.80 0.76
N ARG A 46 18.23 -4.92 0.51
CA ARG A 46 18.80 -4.90 -0.83
C ARG A 46 18.24 -6.04 -1.71
N VAL A 47 18.12 -7.23 -1.15
CA VAL A 47 17.57 -8.39 -1.89
C VAL A 47 16.12 -8.17 -2.28
N ILE A 48 15.28 -7.61 -1.40
CA ILE A 48 13.88 -7.26 -1.69
C ILE A 48 13.82 -6.31 -2.89
N GLU A 49 14.66 -5.27 -2.90
CA GLU A 49 14.71 -4.29 -3.99
C GLU A 49 15.20 -4.88 -5.31
N GLU A 50 16.19 -5.78 -5.27
CA GLU A 50 16.76 -6.44 -6.46
C GLU A 50 15.80 -7.49 -7.06
N ARG A 51 15.17 -8.31 -6.23
CA ARG A 51 14.34 -9.44 -6.67
C ARG A 51 12.94 -9.03 -7.11
N LYS A 52 12.41 -7.95 -6.58
CA LYS A 52 11.06 -7.44 -6.91
C LYS A 52 9.98 -8.52 -6.80
N SER A 53 10.08 -9.32 -5.75
CA SER A 53 9.24 -10.49 -5.51
C SER A 53 8.43 -10.32 -4.24
N TRP A 54 7.10 -10.46 -4.35
CA TRP A 54 6.21 -10.38 -3.18
C TRP A 54 6.55 -11.41 -2.09
N PRO A 55 6.74 -12.72 -2.36
CA PRO A 55 7.09 -13.67 -1.32
C PRO A 55 8.40 -13.32 -0.60
N ILE A 56 9.41 -12.83 -1.34
CA ILE A 56 10.69 -12.40 -0.74
C ILE A 56 10.46 -11.20 0.18
N MET A 57 9.73 -10.18 -0.26
CA MET A 57 9.39 -9.04 0.58
C MET A 57 8.58 -9.47 1.80
N TYR A 58 7.53 -10.25 1.60
CA TYR A 58 6.64 -10.70 2.67
C TYR A 58 7.38 -11.47 3.76
N HIS A 59 8.29 -12.36 3.38
CA HIS A 59 8.99 -13.19 4.36
C HIS A 59 10.22 -12.52 4.96
N PHE A 60 10.96 -11.66 4.23
CA PHE A 60 12.23 -11.13 4.70
C PHE A 60 12.20 -9.68 5.22
N SER A 61 11.13 -8.92 4.99
CA SER A 61 11.01 -7.57 5.53
C SER A 61 11.05 -7.56 7.06
N SER A 62 11.87 -6.66 7.63
CA SER A 62 11.94 -6.44 9.08
C SER A 62 10.64 -5.86 9.65
N GLN A 63 9.83 -5.19 8.84
CA GLN A 63 8.54 -4.63 9.29
C GLN A 63 7.53 -5.71 9.73
N ARG A 64 7.76 -6.97 9.34
CA ARG A 64 6.98 -8.10 9.85
C ARG A 64 7.07 -8.28 11.35
N GLU A 65 8.15 -7.83 11.97
CA GLU A 65 8.37 -7.91 13.41
C GLU A 65 7.45 -6.96 14.20
N ASN A 66 7.00 -5.85 13.59
CA ASN A 66 6.19 -4.83 14.25
C ASN A 66 4.93 -5.41 14.91
N ILE A 67 4.31 -6.43 14.30
CA ILE A 67 3.05 -7.02 14.79
C ILE A 67 3.16 -7.58 16.23
N VAL A 68 4.35 -7.95 16.68
CA VAL A 68 4.60 -8.52 18.02
C VAL A 68 5.64 -7.73 18.83
N ASP A 69 6.42 -6.82 18.21
CA ASP A 69 7.50 -6.09 18.87
C ASP A 69 7.01 -5.21 20.03
N TRP A 70 5.83 -4.59 19.91
CA TRP A 70 5.21 -3.75 20.94
C TRP A 70 4.77 -4.51 22.19
N ILE A 71 4.57 -5.85 22.11
CA ILE A 71 4.10 -6.67 23.23
C ILE A 71 5.17 -6.70 24.32
N PRO A 72 4.86 -6.25 25.56
CA PRO A 72 5.84 -6.26 26.64
C PRO A 72 6.15 -7.69 27.09
N MET A 73 7.43 -8.02 27.15
CA MET A 73 7.96 -9.26 27.71
C MET A 73 9.18 -8.97 28.58
N THR A 74 9.43 -9.80 29.59
CA THR A 74 10.51 -9.61 30.58
C THR A 74 11.79 -10.35 30.22
N GLY A 75 11.77 -11.18 29.18
CA GLY A 75 12.89 -12.02 28.76
C GLY A 75 12.90 -13.43 29.40
N ASN A 76 11.90 -13.75 30.22
CA ASN A 76 11.81 -15.05 30.89
C ASN A 76 10.65 -15.92 30.38
N GLU A 77 9.79 -15.39 29.56
CA GLU A 77 8.59 -16.05 29.10
C GLU A 77 8.90 -17.26 28.21
N LYS A 78 8.05 -18.27 28.33
CA LYS A 78 8.04 -19.44 27.48
C LYS A 78 7.00 -19.23 26.38
N VAL A 79 7.43 -19.21 25.13
CA VAL A 79 6.63 -18.85 23.96
C VAL A 79 6.38 -20.06 23.08
N LEU A 80 5.15 -20.21 22.61
CA LEU A 80 4.75 -21.13 21.54
C LEU A 80 4.35 -20.32 20.31
N GLU A 81 5.03 -20.55 19.17
CA GLU A 81 4.71 -19.98 17.86
C GLU A 81 4.18 -21.08 16.96
N ILE A 82 2.89 -21.07 16.64
CA ILE A 82 2.25 -22.04 15.75
C ILE A 82 2.19 -21.44 14.34
N GLY A 83 2.70 -22.21 13.34
CA GLY A 83 2.80 -21.75 11.96
C GLY A 83 3.91 -20.71 11.79
N SER A 84 5.12 -21.02 12.30
CA SER A 84 6.24 -20.06 12.27
C SER A 84 6.73 -19.69 10.86
N GLY A 85 6.35 -20.46 9.83
CA GLY A 85 6.69 -20.21 8.44
C GLY A 85 8.20 -20.03 8.22
N CYS A 86 8.58 -19.00 7.47
CA CYS A 86 9.97 -18.64 7.21
C CYS A 86 10.62 -17.80 8.34
N GLY A 87 10.04 -17.77 9.54
CA GLY A 87 10.62 -17.15 10.73
C GLY A 87 10.59 -15.62 10.75
N ALA A 88 9.56 -15.01 10.14
CA ALA A 88 9.46 -13.55 10.06
C ALA A 88 9.37 -12.87 11.43
N ILE A 89 8.74 -13.53 12.41
CA ILE A 89 8.59 -13.02 13.78
C ILE A 89 9.39 -13.83 14.83
N THR A 90 9.86 -15.03 14.49
CA THR A 90 10.61 -15.91 15.41
C THR A 90 11.79 -15.17 16.04
N GLY A 91 12.51 -14.37 15.26
CA GLY A 91 13.67 -13.63 15.74
C GLY A 91 13.35 -12.59 16.83
N VAL A 92 12.26 -11.83 16.69
CA VAL A 92 11.84 -10.87 17.71
C VAL A 92 11.30 -11.57 18.95
N LEU A 93 10.55 -12.67 18.79
CA LEU A 93 10.10 -13.48 19.93
C LEU A 93 11.28 -14.04 20.72
N SER A 94 12.31 -14.54 20.03
CA SER A 94 13.55 -15.03 20.65
C SER A 94 14.27 -13.94 21.47
N ARG A 95 14.38 -12.71 20.93
CA ARG A 95 15.05 -11.59 21.63
C ARG A 95 14.29 -11.13 22.88
N LYS A 96 12.97 -11.34 22.92
CA LYS A 96 12.07 -10.82 23.96
C LYS A 96 11.70 -11.86 25.02
N SER A 97 11.99 -13.14 24.82
CA SER A 97 11.54 -14.23 25.70
C SER A 97 12.66 -15.17 26.14
N GLY A 98 12.39 -15.98 27.14
CA GLY A 98 13.34 -16.97 27.66
C GLY A 98 13.48 -18.19 26.76
N SER A 99 12.40 -18.60 26.08
CA SER A 99 12.42 -19.72 25.12
C SER A 99 11.28 -19.62 24.12
N VAL A 100 11.53 -20.08 22.88
CA VAL A 100 10.55 -20.14 21.80
C VAL A 100 10.48 -21.56 21.24
N THR A 101 9.30 -22.17 21.31
CA THR A 101 8.99 -23.40 20.61
C THR A 101 8.17 -23.05 19.38
N CYS A 102 8.70 -23.32 18.18
CA CYS A 102 8.02 -23.12 16.92
C CYS A 102 7.44 -24.43 16.41
N VAL A 103 6.25 -24.40 15.84
CA VAL A 103 5.63 -25.53 15.10
C VAL A 103 5.39 -25.10 13.67
N GLU A 104 5.95 -25.88 12.71
CA GLU A 104 5.83 -25.58 11.28
C GLU A 104 5.64 -26.86 10.46
N LEU A 105 4.68 -26.83 9.54
CA LEU A 105 4.33 -27.99 8.72
C LEU A 105 5.40 -28.30 7.67
N SER A 106 5.97 -27.27 7.03
CA SER A 106 6.94 -27.39 5.94
C SER A 106 8.37 -27.45 6.48
N LYS A 107 9.09 -28.50 6.06
CA LYS A 107 10.52 -28.62 6.34
C LYS A 107 11.32 -27.50 5.67
N LYS A 108 10.98 -27.14 4.43
CA LYS A 108 11.68 -26.08 3.69
C LYS A 108 11.55 -24.73 4.39
N ARG A 109 10.35 -24.36 4.82
CA ARG A 109 10.11 -23.11 5.61
C ARG A 109 10.83 -23.15 6.95
N SER A 110 10.83 -24.29 7.62
CA SER A 110 11.59 -24.47 8.88
C SER A 110 13.10 -24.29 8.68
N LEU A 111 13.66 -24.75 7.56
CA LEU A 111 15.06 -24.52 7.20
C LEU A 111 15.32 -23.01 6.94
N ILE A 112 14.44 -22.34 6.22
CA ILE A 112 14.55 -20.87 6.01
C ILE A 112 14.55 -20.14 7.36
N ASN A 113 13.61 -20.49 8.25
CA ASN A 113 13.55 -19.94 9.59
C ASN A 113 14.85 -20.18 10.37
N ALA A 114 15.36 -21.40 10.37
CA ALA A 114 16.56 -21.78 11.09
C ALA A 114 17.81 -21.02 10.59
N TYR A 115 18.02 -20.94 9.27
CA TYR A 115 19.14 -20.16 8.72
C TYR A 115 19.01 -18.67 9.00
N ARG A 116 17.81 -18.10 8.84
CA ARG A 116 17.52 -16.70 9.11
C ARG A 116 17.82 -16.32 10.57
N ASN A 117 17.49 -17.17 11.50
CA ASN A 117 17.57 -16.92 12.95
C ASN A 117 18.66 -17.76 13.63
N GLN A 118 19.67 -18.24 12.89
CA GLN A 118 20.70 -19.18 13.35
C GLN A 118 21.49 -18.75 14.60
N ASP A 119 21.49 -17.46 14.92
CA ASP A 119 22.16 -16.91 16.11
C ASP A 119 21.28 -16.98 17.38
N CYS A 120 20.01 -17.32 17.28
CA CYS A 120 19.08 -17.43 18.40
C CYS A 120 19.37 -18.70 19.23
N GLU A 121 19.68 -18.53 20.52
CA GLU A 121 20.09 -19.66 21.40
C GLU A 121 18.91 -20.42 22.03
N ASN A 122 17.72 -19.80 22.01
CA ASN A 122 16.55 -20.24 22.78
C ASN A 122 15.38 -20.71 21.88
N VAL A 123 15.65 -21.08 20.62
CA VAL A 123 14.63 -21.49 19.65
C VAL A 123 14.70 -22.97 19.34
N THR A 124 13.55 -23.64 19.40
CA THR A 124 13.36 -25.03 18.94
C THR A 124 12.28 -25.08 17.90
N LEU A 125 12.58 -25.64 16.71
CA LEU A 125 11.64 -25.84 15.61
C LEU A 125 11.18 -27.29 15.59
N LYS A 126 9.88 -27.55 15.80
CA LYS A 126 9.23 -28.85 15.63
C LYS A 126 8.58 -28.88 14.26
N VAL A 127 9.03 -29.78 13.40
CA VAL A 127 8.59 -29.87 11.99
C VAL A 127 7.57 -30.98 11.81
N GLY A 128 6.39 -30.64 11.30
CA GLY A 128 5.29 -31.58 11.06
C GLY A 128 3.92 -30.97 11.28
N ASN A 129 2.89 -31.81 11.15
CA ASN A 129 1.52 -31.38 11.39
C ASN A 129 1.30 -31.04 12.87
N PHE A 130 0.63 -29.92 13.15
CA PHE A 130 0.35 -29.49 14.51
C PHE A 130 -0.38 -30.55 15.35
N LYS A 131 -1.33 -31.29 14.78
CA LYS A 131 -2.04 -32.37 15.46
C LYS A 131 -1.12 -33.48 15.98
N ASP A 132 -0.08 -33.80 15.23
CA ASP A 132 0.87 -34.87 15.57
C ASP A 132 1.90 -34.40 16.58
N ILE A 133 2.22 -33.11 16.56
CA ILE A 133 3.18 -32.45 17.47
C ILE A 133 2.51 -32.10 18.80
N GLU A 134 1.23 -31.71 18.80
CA GLU A 134 0.50 -31.18 19.95
C GLU A 134 0.65 -32.04 21.23
N PRO A 135 0.54 -33.38 21.19
CA PRO A 135 0.67 -34.20 22.38
C PRO A 135 2.07 -34.16 23.04
N THR A 136 3.05 -33.62 22.32
CA THR A 136 4.44 -33.49 22.80
C THR A 136 4.78 -32.07 23.29
N LEU A 137 3.82 -31.14 23.23
CA LEU A 137 4.01 -29.77 23.69
C LEU A 137 3.81 -29.69 25.20
N ASP A 138 4.55 -28.78 25.81
CA ASP A 138 4.33 -28.43 27.21
C ASP A 138 2.96 -27.72 27.39
N CYS A 139 2.47 -27.66 28.64
CA CYS A 139 1.18 -27.04 28.96
C CYS A 139 1.35 -25.78 29.84
N ASP A 140 2.47 -25.09 29.71
CA ASP A 140 2.83 -23.97 30.59
C ASP A 140 3.41 -22.76 29.83
N TYR A 141 3.07 -22.60 28.53
CA TYR A 141 3.49 -21.44 27.77
C TYR A 141 2.86 -20.16 28.30
N ASP A 142 3.66 -19.11 28.45
CA ASP A 142 3.20 -17.78 28.83
C ASP A 142 2.49 -17.06 27.71
N TYR A 143 2.94 -17.32 26.46
CA TYR A 143 2.33 -16.81 25.25
C TYR A 143 2.21 -17.90 24.19
N CYS A 144 1.09 -17.87 23.47
CA CYS A 144 0.92 -18.60 22.23
C CYS A 144 0.58 -17.62 21.09
N PHE A 145 1.34 -17.65 20.01
CA PHE A 145 1.15 -16.78 18.83
C PHE A 145 0.59 -17.57 17.66
N LEU A 146 -0.48 -17.03 17.07
CA LEU A 146 -1.16 -17.51 15.87
C LEU A 146 -1.25 -16.35 14.87
N ILE A 147 -0.15 -16.06 14.16
CA ILE A 147 -0.06 -14.89 13.27
C ILE A 147 -0.26 -15.31 11.82
N GLY A 148 -1.47 -15.10 11.28
CA GLY A 148 -1.85 -15.56 9.94
C GLY A 148 -1.99 -17.09 9.87
N VAL A 149 -2.61 -17.70 10.87
CA VAL A 149 -2.73 -19.14 11.04
C VAL A 149 -4.14 -19.58 11.41
N PHE A 150 -4.83 -18.80 12.22
CA PHE A 150 -6.15 -19.17 12.76
C PHE A 150 -7.20 -19.37 11.66
N GLU A 151 -7.09 -18.64 10.56
CA GLU A 151 -7.94 -18.76 9.36
C GLU A 151 -7.93 -20.15 8.72
N TYR A 152 -6.86 -20.94 8.92
CA TYR A 152 -6.71 -22.28 8.41
C TYR A 152 -7.24 -23.38 9.34
N GLY A 153 -7.94 -23.00 10.41
CA GLY A 153 -8.50 -23.93 11.41
C GLY A 153 -9.30 -25.08 10.79
N GLN A 154 -10.07 -24.81 9.71
CA GLN A 154 -10.80 -25.85 8.98
C GLN A 154 -9.87 -26.91 8.38
N SER A 155 -8.77 -26.49 7.78
CA SER A 155 -7.78 -27.40 7.17
C SER A 155 -7.00 -28.19 8.23
N TYR A 156 -6.73 -27.59 9.39
CA TYR A 156 -6.00 -28.25 10.47
C TYR A 156 -6.85 -29.22 11.26
N MET A 157 -8.09 -28.83 11.60
CA MET A 157 -8.91 -29.61 12.53
C MET A 157 -9.94 -30.48 11.82
N GLY A 158 -10.59 -29.96 10.77
CA GLY A 158 -11.78 -30.62 10.18
C GLY A 158 -12.97 -30.62 11.16
N GLY A 159 -14.07 -31.29 10.78
CA GLY A 159 -15.27 -31.39 11.63
C GLY A 159 -16.18 -30.17 11.53
N ASP A 160 -17.14 -30.08 12.47
CA ASP A 160 -18.22 -29.07 12.46
C ASP A 160 -17.84 -27.78 13.20
N THR A 161 -16.89 -27.86 14.15
CA THR A 161 -16.45 -26.73 15.01
C THR A 161 -14.91 -26.59 15.00
N PRO A 162 -14.29 -26.48 13.80
CA PRO A 162 -12.83 -26.59 13.69
C PRO A 162 -12.06 -25.46 14.37
N TYR A 163 -12.59 -24.25 14.39
CA TYR A 163 -11.96 -23.08 14.99
C TYR A 163 -12.04 -23.09 16.50
N GLU A 164 -13.18 -23.49 17.03
CA GLU A 164 -13.42 -23.70 18.47
C GLU A 164 -12.54 -24.83 18.99
N ASP A 165 -12.43 -25.94 18.26
CA ASP A 165 -11.60 -27.08 18.65
C ASP A 165 -10.11 -26.73 18.59
N PHE A 166 -9.69 -25.98 17.59
CA PHE A 166 -8.33 -25.48 17.50
C PHE A 166 -7.97 -24.58 18.69
N LEU A 167 -8.84 -23.62 18.99
CA LEU A 167 -8.62 -22.71 20.11
C LEU A 167 -8.59 -23.42 21.47
N LYS A 168 -9.47 -24.42 21.70
CA LYS A 168 -9.46 -25.24 22.93
C LYS A 168 -8.17 -25.98 23.12
N ILE A 169 -7.59 -26.52 22.03
CA ILE A 169 -6.30 -27.20 22.05
C ILE A 169 -5.17 -26.21 22.40
N VAL A 170 -5.12 -25.05 21.73
CA VAL A 170 -4.13 -24.01 22.02
C VAL A 170 -4.22 -23.55 23.48
N ARG A 171 -5.43 -23.36 23.99
CA ARG A 171 -5.66 -22.97 25.40
C ARG A 171 -5.11 -23.99 26.39
N LYS A 172 -5.19 -25.28 26.09
CA LYS A 172 -4.66 -26.35 26.95
C LYS A 172 -3.14 -26.20 27.20
N HIS A 173 -2.41 -25.64 26.22
CA HIS A 173 -0.97 -25.44 26.31
C HIS A 173 -0.57 -24.07 26.85
N THR A 174 -1.51 -23.11 26.93
CA THR A 174 -1.22 -21.72 27.29
C THR A 174 -1.77 -21.36 28.67
N LYS A 175 -0.88 -21.03 29.61
CA LYS A 175 -1.26 -20.52 30.93
C LYS A 175 -1.46 -19.01 30.98
N GLY A 176 -0.89 -18.28 30.02
CA GLY A 176 -0.95 -16.82 29.94
C GLY A 176 -1.83 -16.35 28.78
N ARG A 177 -1.24 -15.73 27.76
CA ARG A 177 -1.97 -15.05 26.67
C ARG A 177 -1.92 -15.83 25.36
N ILE A 178 -3.04 -15.85 24.63
CA ILE A 178 -3.08 -16.27 23.24
C ILE A 178 -3.21 -15.01 22.38
N VAL A 179 -2.33 -14.87 21.40
CA VAL A 179 -2.26 -13.72 20.48
C VAL A 179 -2.56 -14.19 19.07
N ILE A 180 -3.64 -13.68 18.48
CA ILE A 180 -4.14 -14.09 17.17
C ILE A 180 -4.13 -12.87 16.25
N ALA A 181 -3.38 -12.91 15.12
CA ALA A 181 -3.51 -11.93 14.06
C ALA A 181 -4.17 -12.57 12.85
N ILE A 182 -5.19 -11.90 12.31
CA ILE A 182 -6.05 -12.40 11.22
C ILE A 182 -6.66 -11.24 10.46
N GLU A 183 -6.92 -11.42 9.14
CA GLU A 183 -7.67 -10.44 8.37
C GLU A 183 -9.12 -10.33 8.86
N ASN A 184 -9.62 -9.10 8.84
CA ASN A 184 -11.04 -8.86 9.06
C ASN A 184 -11.81 -9.15 7.76
N ARG A 185 -12.78 -10.05 7.82
CA ARG A 185 -13.68 -10.35 6.71
C ARG A 185 -14.38 -9.11 6.15
N PHE A 186 -14.65 -8.09 6.97
CA PHE A 186 -15.25 -6.81 6.61
C PHE A 186 -14.21 -5.69 6.49
N GLY A 187 -12.93 -6.02 6.31
CA GLY A 187 -11.92 -5.00 6.06
C GLY A 187 -12.29 -4.11 4.88
N LEU A 188 -12.19 -2.79 5.07
CA LEU A 188 -12.57 -1.80 4.04
C LEU A 188 -11.88 -2.06 2.70
N LYS A 189 -10.63 -2.55 2.72
CA LYS A 189 -9.87 -2.89 1.51
C LYS A 189 -10.64 -3.81 0.56
N TYR A 190 -11.45 -4.75 1.06
CA TYR A 190 -12.23 -5.67 0.23
C TYR A 190 -13.41 -5.00 -0.44
N PHE A 191 -14.09 -4.06 0.24
CA PHE A 191 -15.13 -3.23 -0.37
C PHE A 191 -14.53 -2.28 -1.41
N ALA A 192 -13.31 -1.81 -1.19
CA ALA A 192 -12.59 -0.91 -2.09
C ALA A 192 -11.93 -1.61 -3.28
N GLY A 193 -12.15 -2.93 -3.47
CA GLY A 193 -11.71 -3.67 -4.66
C GLY A 193 -10.42 -4.49 -4.49
N CYS A 194 -9.91 -4.69 -3.26
CA CYS A 194 -8.92 -5.72 -3.01
C CYS A 194 -9.52 -7.11 -3.17
N ARG A 195 -8.74 -8.01 -3.74
CA ARG A 195 -9.09 -9.43 -3.74
C ARG A 195 -8.92 -10.01 -2.34
N GLU A 196 -9.67 -11.04 -2.03
CA GLU A 196 -9.50 -11.77 -0.79
C GLU A 196 -8.08 -12.40 -0.75
N ASP A 197 -7.41 -12.29 0.40
CA ASP A 197 -5.98 -12.56 0.54
C ASP A 197 -5.59 -14.02 0.24
N HIS A 198 -6.41 -14.99 0.63
CA HIS A 198 -6.11 -16.42 0.53
C HIS A 198 -6.61 -17.03 -0.79
N LEU A 199 -7.80 -16.63 -1.24
CA LEU A 199 -8.46 -17.20 -2.41
C LEU A 199 -8.18 -16.42 -3.71
N GLY A 200 -7.71 -15.18 -3.60
CA GLY A 200 -7.41 -14.33 -4.75
C GLY A 200 -8.65 -13.88 -5.54
N ARG A 201 -9.86 -14.11 -5.04
CA ARG A 201 -11.12 -13.74 -5.69
C ARG A 201 -11.70 -12.46 -5.10
N LEU A 202 -12.34 -11.63 -5.93
CA LEU A 202 -13.06 -10.45 -5.46
C LEU A 202 -14.28 -10.88 -4.63
N PHE A 203 -14.53 -10.18 -3.51
CA PHE A 203 -15.71 -10.26 -2.65
C PHE A 203 -15.99 -11.61 -1.97
N SER A 204 -15.18 -12.66 -2.22
CA SER A 204 -15.47 -14.01 -1.69
C SER A 204 -15.64 -14.07 -0.17
N GLY A 205 -14.84 -13.31 0.58
CA GLY A 205 -15.02 -13.18 2.03
C GLY A 205 -16.31 -12.47 2.41
N LEU A 206 -16.65 -11.37 1.71
CA LEU A 206 -17.86 -10.57 1.94
C LEU A 206 -19.13 -11.36 1.65
N GLU A 207 -19.17 -12.11 0.55
CA GLU A 207 -20.29 -12.94 0.12
C GLU A 207 -20.45 -14.21 0.98
N GLY A 208 -19.41 -14.59 1.72
CA GLY A 208 -19.33 -15.81 2.50
C GLY A 208 -18.45 -16.85 1.83
N TYR A 209 -17.63 -17.52 2.62
CA TYR A 209 -16.77 -18.60 2.15
C TYR A 209 -17.61 -19.85 1.81
N ARG A 210 -17.15 -20.62 0.83
CA ARG A 210 -17.73 -21.90 0.46
C ARG A 210 -17.13 -23.00 1.34
N PRO A 211 -17.84 -24.13 1.56
CA PRO A 211 -17.30 -25.25 2.36
C PRO A 211 -15.97 -25.78 1.84
N GLU A 212 -15.75 -25.76 0.51
CA GLU A 212 -14.54 -26.24 -0.16
C GLU A 212 -13.34 -25.27 -0.12
N ASP A 213 -13.52 -24.04 0.33
CA ASP A 213 -12.45 -23.03 0.32
C ASP A 213 -11.33 -23.35 1.34
N GLY A 214 -11.60 -24.12 2.39
CA GLY A 214 -10.60 -24.61 3.36
C GLY A 214 -9.98 -23.53 4.26
N VAL A 215 -10.29 -22.25 4.03
CA VAL A 215 -9.82 -21.08 4.76
C VAL A 215 -10.99 -20.15 5.03
N LYS A 216 -10.97 -19.44 6.16
CA LYS A 216 -12.05 -18.52 6.52
C LYS A 216 -11.53 -17.43 7.46
N THR A 217 -11.80 -16.16 7.11
CA THR A 217 -11.62 -15.02 7.99
C THR A 217 -12.95 -14.62 8.65
N PHE A 218 -12.89 -13.78 9.66
CA PHE A 218 -14.04 -13.47 10.50
C PHE A 218 -14.22 -11.97 10.68
N THR A 219 -15.44 -11.55 11.01
CA THR A 219 -15.72 -10.23 11.59
C THR A 219 -15.36 -10.23 13.08
N LYS A 220 -15.22 -9.04 13.70
CA LYS A 220 -15.05 -8.90 15.15
C LYS A 220 -16.09 -9.72 15.92
N ALA A 221 -17.38 -9.56 15.59
CA ALA A 221 -18.46 -10.32 16.20
C ALA A 221 -18.38 -11.83 15.93
N GLY A 222 -17.85 -12.24 14.77
CA GLY A 222 -17.61 -13.64 14.44
C GLY A 222 -16.55 -14.28 15.33
N LEU A 223 -15.42 -13.60 15.55
CA LEU A 223 -14.37 -14.03 16.47
C LEU A 223 -14.87 -14.08 17.91
N SER A 224 -15.55 -13.02 18.37
CA SER A 224 -16.09 -12.98 19.73
C SER A 224 -16.97 -14.19 20.03
N ARG A 225 -17.86 -14.59 19.10
CA ARG A 225 -18.69 -15.80 19.28
C ARG A 225 -17.88 -17.09 19.42
N ILE A 226 -16.79 -17.23 18.68
CA ILE A 226 -15.89 -18.39 18.82
C ILE A 226 -15.23 -18.39 20.19
N PHE A 227 -14.75 -17.24 20.64
CA PHE A 227 -14.10 -17.09 21.95
C PHE A 227 -15.07 -17.37 23.10
N ASP A 228 -16.30 -16.86 23.05
CA ASP A 228 -17.35 -17.09 24.04
C ASP A 228 -17.70 -18.58 24.20
N VAL A 229 -17.76 -19.32 23.09
CA VAL A 229 -18.01 -20.79 23.12
C VAL A 229 -16.82 -21.57 23.70
N CYS A 230 -15.61 -21.07 23.56
CA CYS A 230 -14.39 -21.73 24.05
C CYS A 230 -14.12 -21.48 25.55
N GLY A 231 -14.84 -20.60 26.18
CA GLY A 231 -14.73 -20.25 27.61
C GLY A 231 -14.66 -18.76 27.85
N GLU A 232 -14.65 -18.39 29.14
CA GLU A 232 -14.54 -16.99 29.53
C GLU A 232 -13.06 -16.52 29.31
N PHE A 233 -12.85 -15.72 28.25
CA PHE A 233 -11.62 -15.01 28.02
C PHE A 233 -11.83 -13.51 28.28
N ASN A 234 -10.85 -12.86 28.91
CA ASN A 234 -10.69 -11.43 28.73
C ASN A 234 -10.21 -11.24 27.29
N THR A 235 -11.02 -10.62 26.44
CA THR A 235 -10.72 -10.46 25.02
C THR A 235 -10.44 -8.99 24.72
N HIS A 236 -9.29 -8.71 24.13
CA HIS A 236 -8.86 -7.37 23.79
C HIS A 236 -8.54 -7.30 22.29
N PHE A 237 -9.19 -6.37 21.58
CA PHE A 237 -8.96 -6.16 20.17
C PHE A 237 -8.00 -5.01 19.94
N TYR A 238 -7.01 -5.29 19.10
CA TYR A 238 -6.10 -4.33 18.52
C TYR A 238 -6.26 -4.34 17.00
N TYR A 239 -5.96 -3.22 16.37
CA TYR A 239 -6.19 -2.99 14.95
C TYR A 239 -4.89 -2.58 14.28
N PRO A 240 -4.12 -3.57 13.76
CA PRO A 240 -2.90 -3.28 13.01
C PRO A 240 -3.25 -2.60 11.68
N TYR A 241 -2.67 -1.44 11.44
CA TYR A 241 -2.90 -0.62 10.26
C TYR A 241 -1.60 -0.48 9.44
N PRO A 242 -1.64 -0.54 8.11
CA PRO A 242 -2.81 -0.78 7.26
C PRO A 242 -3.35 -2.20 7.30
N ASP A 243 -2.55 -3.19 7.68
CA ASP A 243 -2.94 -4.55 8.03
C ASP A 243 -1.85 -5.23 8.92
N TYR A 244 -2.10 -6.46 9.40
CA TYR A 244 -1.17 -7.14 10.30
C TYR A 244 0.13 -7.60 9.60
N LYS A 245 0.14 -7.71 8.26
CA LYS A 245 1.31 -8.19 7.50
C LYS A 245 2.43 -7.14 7.48
N PHE A 246 2.07 -5.87 7.33
CA PHE A 246 3.00 -4.73 7.31
C PHE A 246 2.46 -3.59 8.18
N MET A 247 2.26 -3.89 9.44
CA MET A 247 1.78 -2.91 10.40
C MET A 247 2.81 -1.78 10.61
N ASN A 248 2.36 -0.55 10.43
CA ASN A 248 3.11 0.63 10.83
C ASN A 248 2.46 1.34 12.02
N THR A 249 1.16 1.13 12.24
CA THR A 249 0.43 1.73 13.36
C THR A 249 -0.48 0.68 13.98
N LEU A 250 -0.50 0.61 15.29
CA LEU A 250 -1.39 -0.22 16.08
C LEU A 250 -2.39 0.66 16.80
N PHE A 251 -3.68 0.43 16.56
CA PHE A 251 -4.78 1.00 17.34
C PHE A 251 -5.38 -0.06 18.26
N SER A 252 -6.24 0.33 19.20
CA SER A 252 -6.96 -0.58 20.08
C SER A 252 -8.37 -0.06 20.38
N ASP A 253 -9.22 -0.87 21.04
CA ASP A 253 -10.52 -0.43 21.53
C ASP A 253 -10.42 0.79 22.48
N ARG A 254 -9.24 1.00 23.13
CA ARG A 254 -8.98 2.16 24.01
C ARG A 254 -8.47 3.40 23.27
N ARG A 255 -8.01 3.24 22.03
CA ARG A 255 -7.52 4.31 21.17
C ARG A 255 -7.81 3.95 19.70
N LEU A 256 -9.02 4.28 19.25
CA LEU A 256 -9.40 4.18 17.84
C LEU A 256 -8.78 5.35 17.03
N PRO A 257 -8.60 5.19 15.69
CA PRO A 257 -8.08 6.25 14.87
C PRO A 257 -9.03 7.43 14.80
N GLN A 258 -8.44 8.61 14.65
CA GLN A 258 -9.14 9.85 14.38
C GLN A 258 -9.10 10.18 12.88
N LYS A 259 -9.91 11.13 12.45
CA LYS A 259 -9.87 11.68 11.10
C LYS A 259 -8.45 12.13 10.73
N GLY A 260 -8.03 11.78 9.52
CA GLY A 260 -6.70 12.14 9.00
C GLY A 260 -5.57 11.17 9.37
N GLU A 261 -5.76 10.23 10.30
CA GLU A 261 -4.68 9.29 10.69
C GLU A 261 -4.49 8.12 9.73
N LEU A 262 -5.48 7.80 8.90
CA LEU A 262 -5.50 6.62 8.03
C LEU A 262 -5.19 6.97 6.58
N CYS A 263 -3.96 7.46 6.31
CA CYS A 263 -3.55 7.99 5.00
C CYS A 263 -2.87 6.97 4.09
N GLN A 264 -2.52 5.77 4.57
CA GLN A 264 -1.69 4.81 3.84
C GLN A 264 -2.44 3.51 3.53
N ASN A 265 -3.41 3.56 2.60
CA ASN A 265 -4.35 2.47 2.36
C ASN A 265 -4.00 1.57 1.16
N ASP A 266 -3.16 2.05 0.23
CA ASP A 266 -2.82 1.33 -0.98
C ASP A 266 -1.72 0.27 -0.73
N ARG A 267 -2.08 -0.85 -0.09
CA ARG A 267 -1.13 -1.85 0.45
C ARG A 267 -1.24 -3.24 -0.18
N ASN A 268 -1.81 -3.36 -1.37
CA ASN A 268 -1.85 -4.63 -2.08
C ASN A 268 -0.59 -4.80 -2.96
N PHE A 269 0.40 -5.57 -2.49
CA PHE A 269 1.70 -5.74 -3.15
C PHE A 269 1.77 -6.96 -4.07
N ASP A 270 0.87 -7.92 -3.92
CA ASP A 270 0.96 -9.24 -4.54
C ASP A 270 0.32 -9.32 -5.93
N ARG A 271 -0.55 -8.35 -6.27
CA ARG A 271 -1.30 -8.33 -7.53
C ARG A 271 -1.88 -6.96 -7.86
N ASP A 272 -2.28 -6.78 -9.11
CA ASP A 272 -3.00 -5.59 -9.55
C ASP A 272 -4.34 -5.46 -8.81
N ARG A 273 -4.70 -4.21 -8.53
CA ARG A 273 -5.90 -3.86 -7.78
C ARG A 273 -6.73 -2.83 -8.53
N VAL A 274 -8.04 -3.02 -8.55
CA VAL A 274 -8.99 -1.96 -8.93
C VAL A 274 -9.38 -1.19 -7.67
N LYS A 275 -9.20 0.13 -7.67
CA LYS A 275 -9.64 1.03 -6.59
C LYS A 275 -11.02 1.56 -6.94
N LEU A 276 -12.04 1.16 -6.16
CA LEU A 276 -13.44 1.52 -6.41
C LEU A 276 -13.81 2.89 -5.86
N PHE A 277 -13.13 3.34 -4.80
CA PHE A 277 -13.34 4.63 -4.13
C PHE A 277 -12.08 5.05 -3.35
N ASP A 278 -12.05 6.30 -2.88
CA ASP A 278 -10.97 6.79 -2.00
C ASP A 278 -11.12 6.24 -0.59
N GLU A 279 -10.24 5.32 -0.22
CA GLU A 279 -10.25 4.68 1.10
C GLU A 279 -9.91 5.64 2.24
N LYS A 280 -9.08 6.68 1.99
CA LYS A 280 -8.78 7.70 3.01
C LYS A 280 -10.06 8.45 3.39
N ALA A 281 -10.78 8.96 2.40
CA ALA A 281 -12.00 9.71 2.63
C ALA A 281 -13.09 8.86 3.33
N VAL A 282 -13.21 7.59 2.95
CA VAL A 282 -14.17 6.67 3.60
C VAL A 282 -13.74 6.33 5.02
N PHE A 283 -12.44 6.08 5.28
CA PHE A 283 -11.96 5.84 6.63
C PHE A 283 -12.12 7.08 7.55
N ASP A 284 -11.96 8.29 7.01
CA ASP A 284 -12.22 9.52 7.75
C ASP A 284 -13.67 9.56 8.25
N THR A 285 -14.64 9.29 7.37
CA THR A 285 -16.07 9.20 7.73
C THR A 285 -16.35 8.08 8.74
N ILE A 286 -15.75 6.90 8.54
CA ILE A 286 -15.88 5.74 9.46
C ILE A 286 -15.34 6.09 10.86
N SER A 287 -14.24 6.84 10.92
CA SER A 287 -13.61 7.26 12.17
C SER A 287 -14.46 8.31 12.90
N GLU A 288 -15.03 9.27 12.17
CA GLU A 288 -15.99 10.25 12.74
C GLU A 288 -17.22 9.58 13.34
N ASP A 289 -17.70 8.49 12.71
CA ASP A 289 -18.84 7.69 13.20
C ASP A 289 -18.47 6.63 14.26
N ASN A 290 -17.19 6.53 14.65
CA ASN A 290 -16.66 5.54 15.60
C ASN A 290 -16.94 4.07 15.20
N ASN A 291 -16.89 3.76 13.90
CA ASN A 291 -17.12 2.42 13.34
C ASN A 291 -15.84 1.73 12.83
N PHE A 292 -14.67 2.26 13.14
CA PHE A 292 -13.41 1.72 12.61
C PHE A 292 -13.17 0.26 12.99
N ASP A 293 -13.57 -0.16 14.19
CA ASP A 293 -13.44 -1.52 14.68
C ASP A 293 -14.20 -2.57 13.84
N ILE A 294 -15.21 -2.13 13.07
CA ILE A 294 -15.95 -2.99 12.13
C ILE A 294 -15.20 -3.13 10.81
N PHE A 295 -14.58 -2.04 10.32
CA PHE A 295 -13.99 -1.93 8.99
C PHE A 295 -12.46 -1.98 8.94
N ALA A 296 -11.79 -2.07 10.09
CA ALA A 296 -10.35 -2.30 10.15
C ALA A 296 -9.97 -3.50 9.27
N ASN A 297 -8.85 -3.42 8.51
CA ASN A 297 -8.49 -4.46 7.55
C ASN A 297 -8.07 -5.78 8.19
N SER A 298 -7.62 -5.74 9.45
CA SER A 298 -7.22 -6.93 10.21
C SER A 298 -7.35 -6.69 11.70
N PHE A 299 -7.29 -7.77 12.46
CA PHE A 299 -7.29 -7.78 13.91
C PHE A 299 -6.00 -8.39 14.44
N LEU A 300 -5.56 -7.89 15.59
CA LEU A 300 -4.72 -8.64 16.51
C LEU A 300 -5.50 -8.77 17.81
N VAL A 301 -5.84 -9.99 18.17
CA VAL A 301 -6.66 -10.29 19.35
C VAL A 301 -5.79 -10.89 20.42
N VAL A 302 -5.93 -10.38 21.64
CA VAL A 302 -5.29 -10.92 22.84
C VAL A 302 -6.37 -11.56 23.72
N LEU A 303 -6.23 -12.85 23.96
CA LEU A 303 -7.05 -13.59 24.90
C LEU A 303 -6.24 -13.78 26.20
N GLY A 304 -6.66 -13.14 27.27
CA GLY A 304 -5.97 -13.06 28.57
C GLY A 304 -5.94 -11.62 29.10
N ASP A 305 -4.97 -11.29 29.95
CA ASP A 305 -4.84 -9.93 30.48
C ASP A 305 -4.41 -8.95 29.39
N ASP A 306 -4.94 -7.73 29.44
CA ASP A 306 -4.62 -6.65 28.51
C ASP A 306 -3.17 -6.12 28.72
N PHE A 307 -2.73 -5.30 27.78
CA PHE A 307 -1.45 -4.60 27.85
C PHE A 307 -1.66 -3.11 28.16
N ASP A 308 -0.67 -2.49 28.77
CA ASP A 308 -0.68 -1.03 29.00
C ASP A 308 -0.55 -0.22 27.69
N VAL A 309 0.01 -0.81 26.64
CA VAL A 309 0.13 -0.18 25.30
C VAL A 309 -1.23 -0.13 24.64
N THR A 310 -1.73 1.08 24.35
CA THR A 310 -3.02 1.29 23.69
C THR A 310 -2.88 1.72 22.25
N TYR A 311 -1.71 2.20 21.86
CA TYR A 311 -1.36 2.68 20.53
C TYR A 311 0.14 2.55 20.33
N ALA A 312 0.58 2.21 19.13
CA ALA A 312 1.99 2.22 18.75
C ALA A 312 2.13 2.67 17.27
N ARG A 313 3.11 3.54 16.99
CA ARG A 313 3.47 3.98 15.63
C ARG A 313 4.94 3.76 15.36
N TYR A 314 5.24 3.04 14.30
CA TYR A 314 6.59 2.66 13.90
C TYR A 314 7.13 3.58 12.82
N SER A 315 8.35 4.08 12.98
CA SER A 315 9.09 4.87 12.03
C SER A 315 10.14 4.00 11.32
N ASN A 316 9.69 3.04 10.50
CA ASN A 316 10.57 2.07 9.83
C ASN A 316 11.27 2.64 8.57
N ASP A 317 10.77 3.75 8.04
CA ASP A 317 11.27 4.37 6.79
C ASP A 317 12.49 5.28 7.03
N ARG A 318 13.15 5.12 8.19
CA ARG A 318 14.30 5.90 8.63
C ARG A 318 15.59 5.08 8.59
N ALA A 319 16.73 5.74 8.64
CA ALA A 319 18.02 5.10 8.88
C ALA A 319 18.02 4.39 10.23
N ASP A 320 18.83 3.34 10.40
CA ASP A 320 18.76 2.43 11.56
C ASP A 320 18.96 3.14 12.90
N GLU A 321 19.79 4.20 12.93
CA GLU A 321 20.03 5.05 14.09
C GLU A 321 18.81 5.92 14.49
N TYR A 322 17.79 6.02 13.61
CA TYR A 322 16.59 6.86 13.83
C TYR A 322 15.30 6.04 13.86
N LYS A 323 15.39 4.72 13.71
CA LYS A 323 14.20 3.85 13.78
C LYS A 323 13.69 3.74 15.19
N ILE A 324 12.47 4.19 15.40
CA ILE A 324 11.80 4.17 16.71
C ILE A 324 10.37 3.68 16.60
N VAL A 325 9.81 3.31 17.74
CA VAL A 325 8.37 3.18 17.95
C VAL A 325 7.91 4.20 18.99
N THR A 326 6.86 4.93 18.68
CA THR A 326 6.14 5.81 19.62
C THR A 326 4.92 5.08 20.15
N GLU A 327 4.84 4.90 21.46
CA GLU A 327 3.79 4.12 22.13
C GLU A 327 3.02 5.00 23.11
N LEU A 328 1.70 4.89 23.11
CA LEU A 328 0.83 5.44 24.14
C LEU A 328 0.57 4.36 25.20
N LEU A 329 1.04 4.65 26.39
CA LEU A 329 0.86 3.80 27.56
C LEU A 329 -0.30 4.31 28.38
N GLN A 330 -1.16 3.40 28.82
CA GLN A 330 -2.27 3.71 29.73
C GLN A 330 -2.41 2.63 30.79
N GLN A 331 -2.12 3.01 32.03
CA GLN A 331 -2.31 2.16 33.20
C GLN A 331 -3.30 2.83 34.13
N ASN A 332 -4.49 2.26 34.27
CA ASN A 332 -5.64 2.89 34.92
C ASN A 332 -5.90 4.29 34.31
N ASP A 333 -5.92 5.35 35.14
CA ASP A 333 -6.13 6.74 34.69
C ASP A 333 -4.83 7.46 34.28
N SER A 334 -3.66 6.82 34.45
CA SER A 334 -2.36 7.42 34.11
C SER A 334 -2.02 7.12 32.66
N LYS A 335 -1.68 8.17 31.92
CA LYS A 335 -1.20 8.09 30.52
C LYS A 335 0.21 8.63 30.41
N ALA A 336 1.00 8.01 29.52
CA ALA A 336 2.34 8.47 29.15
C ALA A 336 2.64 8.12 27.69
N VAL A 337 3.56 8.86 27.08
CA VAL A 337 4.09 8.54 25.75
C VAL A 337 5.52 8.04 25.88
N ARG A 338 5.82 6.88 25.29
CA ARG A 338 7.15 6.30 25.25
C ARG A 338 7.67 6.27 23.81
N LYS A 339 8.85 6.81 23.57
CA LYS A 339 9.60 6.58 22.33
C LYS A 339 10.73 5.60 22.62
N ARG A 340 10.76 4.49 21.88
CA ARG A 340 11.72 3.40 22.09
C ARG A 340 12.46 3.09 20.79
N VAL A 341 13.75 2.81 20.88
CA VAL A 341 14.55 2.38 19.71
C VAL A 341 14.13 1.01 19.20
N LEU A 342 14.22 0.81 17.90
CA LEU A 342 14.02 -0.51 17.26
C LEU A 342 15.34 -1.27 17.12
N SER A 343 16.47 -0.59 17.25
CA SER A 343 17.82 -1.17 17.19
C SER A 343 18.75 -0.49 18.20
N PRO A 344 19.85 -1.15 18.63
CA PRO A 344 20.82 -0.56 19.54
C PRO A 344 21.49 0.72 19.02
N GLU A 345 21.57 0.88 17.69
CA GLU A 345 22.14 2.05 17.02
C GLU A 345 21.40 3.35 17.37
N GLY A 346 20.10 3.25 17.68
CA GLY A 346 19.28 4.39 18.07
C GLY A 346 19.48 4.92 19.50
N CYS A 347 20.28 4.25 20.33
CA CYS A 347 20.44 4.67 21.75
C CYS A 347 21.04 6.07 21.89
N GLU A 348 21.93 6.49 20.99
CA GLU A 348 22.50 7.84 21.01
C GLU A 348 21.45 8.89 20.65
N HIS A 349 20.55 8.57 19.74
CA HIS A 349 19.41 9.42 19.39
C HIS A 349 18.50 9.69 20.60
N MET A 350 18.21 8.66 21.42
CA MET A 350 17.43 8.83 22.66
C MET A 350 18.12 9.74 23.68
N LYS A 351 19.45 9.61 23.85
CA LYS A 351 20.23 10.48 24.73
C LYS A 351 20.21 11.92 24.23
N ASN A 352 20.45 12.12 22.94
CA ASN A 352 20.41 13.45 22.33
C ASN A 352 19.04 14.10 22.52
N MET A 353 17.94 13.37 22.32
CA MET A 353 16.58 13.87 22.57
C MET A 353 16.42 14.33 24.02
N ARG A 354 16.91 13.55 24.99
CA ARG A 354 16.84 13.92 26.41
C ARG A 354 17.70 15.17 26.74
N GLU A 355 18.92 15.26 26.22
CA GLU A 355 19.80 16.41 26.45
C GLU A 355 19.27 17.68 25.78
N ASN A 356 18.78 17.54 24.56
CA ASN A 356 18.23 18.66 23.78
C ASN A 356 16.91 19.18 24.37
N SER A 357 16.12 18.31 25.02
CA SER A 357 14.93 18.75 25.76
C SER A 357 15.27 19.77 26.88
N GLU A 358 16.37 19.55 27.59
CA GLU A 358 16.81 20.48 28.61
C GLU A 358 17.24 21.84 28.06
N LEU A 359 17.87 21.85 26.88
CA LEU A 359 18.28 23.07 26.22
C LEU A 359 17.03 23.83 25.65
N LEU A 360 16.05 23.14 25.10
CA LEU A 360 14.80 23.74 24.67
C LEU A 360 13.99 24.32 25.84
N ILE A 361 13.86 23.58 26.94
CA ILE A 361 13.22 24.06 28.17
C ILE A 361 13.93 25.32 28.71
N LYS A 362 15.26 25.36 28.62
CA LYS A 362 16.02 26.55 29.01
C LYS A 362 15.74 27.71 28.07
N LYS A 363 15.76 27.49 26.74
CA LYS A 363 15.54 28.51 25.71
C LYS A 363 14.19 29.21 25.87
N TYR A 364 13.14 28.44 26.14
CA TYR A 364 11.77 28.94 26.22
C TYR A 364 11.28 29.17 27.67
N ARG A 365 12.20 29.24 28.65
CA ARG A 365 11.85 29.39 30.08
C ARG A 365 10.97 30.57 30.41
N ASP A 366 11.24 31.70 29.76
CA ASP A 366 10.51 32.97 29.97
C ASP A 366 9.49 33.24 28.84
N SER A 367 9.19 32.23 28.02
CA SER A 367 8.23 32.22 26.93
C SER A 367 6.89 31.61 27.36
N GLU A 368 5.83 31.93 26.62
CA GLU A 368 4.54 31.24 26.72
C GLU A 368 4.54 29.90 26.00
N LEU A 369 5.54 29.61 25.17
CA LEU A 369 5.73 28.30 24.53
C LEU A 369 6.35 27.32 25.55
N GLN A 370 5.62 26.28 25.88
CA GLN A 370 6.10 25.23 26.78
C GLN A 370 6.74 24.08 26.00
N ILE A 371 7.72 23.43 26.60
CA ILE A 371 8.36 22.24 26.08
C ILE A 371 8.00 21.05 26.97
N CYS A 372 7.42 20.00 26.42
CA CYS A 372 7.11 18.78 27.15
C CYS A 372 8.40 18.13 27.66
N PRO A 373 8.60 17.94 28.96
CA PRO A 373 9.83 17.32 29.46
C PRO A 373 9.87 15.81 29.15
N CYS A 374 11.06 15.23 28.96
CA CYS A 374 11.22 13.79 28.85
C CYS A 374 12.23 13.22 29.82
N LYS A 375 12.18 11.91 30.07
CA LYS A 375 13.11 11.15 30.91
C LYS A 375 13.66 9.98 30.12
N LEU A 376 14.98 9.80 30.20
CA LEU A 376 15.63 8.61 29.66
C LEU A 376 15.33 7.41 30.56
N VAL A 377 14.89 6.31 30.00
CA VAL A 377 14.51 5.08 30.68
C VAL A 377 15.06 3.84 29.94
N GLU A 378 14.85 2.65 30.49
CA GLU A 378 15.22 1.37 29.85
C GLU A 378 16.71 1.33 29.45
N ASP A 379 17.61 1.73 30.37
CA ASP A 379 19.07 1.78 30.15
C ASP A 379 19.49 2.57 28.90
N GLY A 380 18.74 3.64 28.59
CA GLY A 380 19.01 4.51 27.44
C GLY A 380 18.38 4.09 26.12
N LYS A 381 17.52 3.09 26.15
CA LYS A 381 16.81 2.59 24.95
C LYS A 381 15.47 3.30 24.69
N ALA A 382 14.98 4.07 25.65
CA ALA A 382 13.72 4.78 25.50
C ALA A 382 13.70 6.12 26.23
N VAL A 383 12.84 7.02 25.79
CA VAL A 383 12.45 8.24 26.50
C VAL A 383 10.97 8.19 26.83
N LEU A 384 10.61 8.66 28.02
CA LEU A 384 9.26 8.71 28.55
C LEU A 384 8.81 10.16 28.72
N PHE A 385 7.67 10.50 28.17
CA PHE A 385 7.01 11.81 28.23
C PHE A 385 5.73 11.70 29.07
N PRO A 386 5.35 12.73 29.85
CA PRO A 386 4.00 12.83 30.34
C PRO A 386 3.03 12.98 29.18
N PHE A 387 1.82 12.43 29.31
CA PHE A 387 0.77 12.69 28.34
C PHE A 387 0.23 14.10 28.53
N ILE A 388 0.24 14.89 27.45
CA ILE A 388 -0.31 16.26 27.43
C ILE A 388 -1.67 16.24 26.72
N GLU A 389 -2.70 16.78 27.36
CA GLU A 389 -4.01 16.95 26.78
C GLU A 389 -4.07 18.25 25.98
N GLY A 390 -4.68 18.22 24.80
CA GLY A 390 -4.85 19.38 23.94
C GLY A 390 -5.22 18.97 22.50
N LYS A 391 -5.59 19.94 21.68
CA LYS A 391 -5.72 19.77 20.24
C LYS A 391 -4.41 20.11 19.57
N GLN A 392 -4.05 19.41 18.51
CA GLN A 392 -2.90 19.80 17.68
C GLN A 392 -3.19 21.16 17.03
N LEU A 393 -2.15 21.99 16.91
CA LEU A 393 -2.28 23.30 16.24
C LEU A 393 -2.70 23.10 14.78
N SER A 394 -2.22 22.05 14.11
CA SER A 394 -2.66 21.67 12.76
C SER A 394 -4.17 21.44 12.67
N GLU A 395 -4.78 20.76 13.65
CA GLU A 395 -6.24 20.53 13.71
C GLU A 395 -7.00 21.85 13.87
N LEU A 396 -6.50 22.75 14.72
CA LEU A 396 -7.12 24.08 14.90
C LEU A 396 -7.05 24.91 13.62
N MET A 397 -5.94 24.82 12.89
CA MET A 397 -5.76 25.46 11.60
C MET A 397 -6.69 24.86 10.54
N ASP A 398 -6.83 23.52 10.51
CA ASP A 398 -7.78 22.84 9.62
C ASP A 398 -9.24 23.22 9.92
N ASP A 399 -9.61 23.35 11.20
CA ASP A 399 -10.93 23.86 11.61
C ASP A 399 -11.19 25.26 11.06
N LYS A 400 -10.19 26.16 11.08
CA LYS A 400 -10.29 27.50 10.49
C LYS A 400 -10.49 27.46 8.96
N LEU A 401 -9.68 26.64 8.29
CA LEU A 401 -9.80 26.45 6.83
C LEU A 401 -11.14 25.84 6.43
N ALA A 402 -11.66 24.87 7.17
CA ALA A 402 -12.95 24.23 6.90
C ALA A 402 -14.11 25.23 6.96
N ASN A 403 -14.01 26.26 7.83
CA ASN A 403 -14.98 27.32 7.97
C ASN A 403 -14.69 28.57 7.10
N ASP A 404 -13.75 28.51 6.17
CA ASP A 404 -13.27 29.64 5.33
C ASP A 404 -12.78 30.84 6.14
N ASP A 405 -12.39 30.63 7.39
CA ASP A 405 -11.85 31.64 8.32
C ASP A 405 -10.33 31.80 8.09
N LEU A 406 -9.97 32.42 6.95
CA LEU A 406 -8.57 32.66 6.61
C LEU A 406 -7.92 33.69 7.54
N GLU A 407 -8.68 34.63 8.13
CA GLU A 407 -8.16 35.60 9.09
C GLU A 407 -7.76 34.89 10.39
N GLY A 408 -8.64 34.04 10.93
CA GLY A 408 -8.32 33.24 12.11
C GLY A 408 -7.20 32.20 11.87
N PHE A 409 -7.03 31.73 10.65
CA PHE A 409 -5.85 30.92 10.28
C PHE A 409 -4.57 31.76 10.38
N GLU A 410 -4.57 32.96 9.80
CA GLU A 410 -3.42 33.88 9.85
C GLU A 410 -3.08 34.30 11.29
N GLU A 411 -4.08 34.54 12.14
CA GLU A 411 -3.87 34.85 13.56
C GLU A 411 -3.15 33.70 14.29
N LEU A 412 -3.55 32.44 14.06
CA LEU A 412 -2.87 31.30 14.64
C LEU A 412 -1.43 31.17 14.11
N PHE A 413 -1.22 31.41 12.82
CA PHE A 413 0.11 31.40 12.22
C PHE A 413 1.01 32.53 12.80
N ASP A 414 0.49 33.72 12.95
CA ASP A 414 1.23 34.84 13.54
C ASP A 414 1.63 34.54 14.99
N ARG A 415 0.69 34.00 15.75
CA ARG A 415 0.96 33.58 17.12
C ARG A 415 2.03 32.49 17.20
N PHE A 416 2.02 31.52 16.28
CA PHE A 416 3.06 30.54 16.18
C PHE A 416 4.42 31.19 15.93
N VAL A 417 4.54 32.10 14.95
CA VAL A 417 5.80 32.77 14.62
C VAL A 417 6.31 33.61 15.80
N GLU A 418 5.43 34.30 16.52
CA GLU A 418 5.76 35.05 17.73
C GLU A 418 6.35 34.15 18.82
N LEU A 419 5.68 32.99 19.07
CA LEU A 419 6.06 32.06 20.11
C LEU A 419 7.41 31.39 19.84
N ILE A 420 7.64 30.92 18.60
CA ILE A 420 8.93 30.30 18.24
C ILE A 420 10.08 31.29 18.26
N GLY A 421 9.81 32.58 18.02
CA GLY A 421 10.76 33.70 18.09
C GLY A 421 11.02 34.23 19.50
N SER A 422 10.26 33.79 20.51
CA SER A 422 10.35 34.33 21.88
C SER A 422 11.43 33.66 22.76
N GLY A 423 12.17 32.68 22.23
CA GLY A 423 13.25 32.01 22.96
C GLY A 423 14.48 32.87 23.18
N ASP A 424 15.27 32.57 24.22
CA ASP A 424 16.56 33.24 24.48
C ASP A 424 17.67 32.79 23.49
N ASP A 425 18.89 33.32 23.65
CA ASP A 425 20.06 33.03 22.81
C ASP A 425 20.65 31.61 23.02
N THR A 426 19.94 30.70 23.66
CA THR A 426 20.41 29.31 23.81
C THR A 426 20.53 28.67 22.42
N LYS A 427 21.72 28.17 22.07
CA LYS A 427 22.02 27.55 20.79
C LYS A 427 21.40 26.18 20.67
N ILE A 428 20.17 26.17 20.26
CA ILE A 428 19.36 25.00 19.90
C ILE A 428 18.31 25.39 18.88
N SER A 429 18.20 24.66 17.77
CA SER A 429 17.18 24.77 16.75
C SER A 429 16.43 23.46 16.66
N ASP A 430 15.12 23.52 16.60
CA ASP A 430 14.26 22.35 16.48
C ASP A 430 13.64 22.33 15.07
N ASN A 431 14.03 21.32 14.29
CA ASN A 431 13.49 21.10 12.95
C ASN A 431 12.10 20.45 12.99
N ASP A 432 11.69 19.84 14.13
CA ASP A 432 10.35 19.28 14.31
C ASP A 432 9.32 20.29 14.86
N LEU A 433 9.67 21.56 14.91
CA LEU A 433 8.77 22.61 15.35
C LEU A 433 7.71 22.90 14.27
N VAL A 434 6.86 21.92 14.02
CA VAL A 434 5.76 21.94 13.05
C VAL A 434 4.40 21.93 13.76
N PHE A 435 3.32 22.31 13.06
CA PHE A 435 2.01 22.52 13.70
C PHE A 435 1.44 21.25 14.35
N SER A 436 1.70 20.07 13.78
CA SER A 436 1.26 18.79 14.35
C SER A 436 1.97 18.42 15.66
N ASN A 437 3.13 19.02 15.95
CA ASN A 437 3.91 18.74 17.14
C ASN A 437 3.69 19.75 18.27
N ILE A 438 2.67 20.62 18.14
CA ILE A 438 2.26 21.58 19.16
C ILE A 438 0.84 21.27 19.60
N LEU A 439 0.66 21.00 20.89
CA LEU A 439 -0.65 20.86 21.51
C LEU A 439 -1.10 22.18 22.12
N VAL A 440 -2.33 22.56 21.81
CA VAL A 440 -2.97 23.76 22.34
C VAL A 440 -4.07 23.34 23.30
N ASN A 441 -3.93 23.75 24.57
CA ASN A 441 -4.95 23.58 25.59
C ASN A 441 -5.29 24.94 26.17
N LYS A 442 -6.45 25.51 25.78
CA LYS A 442 -6.81 26.91 26.06
C LYS A 442 -5.74 27.85 25.50
N ASP A 443 -5.06 28.59 26.37
CA ASP A 443 -4.01 29.55 26.00
C ASP A 443 -2.59 28.98 26.10
N VAL A 444 -2.46 27.68 26.50
CA VAL A 444 -1.14 27.03 26.69
C VAL A 444 -0.76 26.26 25.45
N TRP A 445 0.37 26.61 24.86
CA TRP A 445 0.97 25.92 23.72
C TRP A 445 2.15 25.08 24.17
N THR A 446 2.13 23.78 23.89
CA THR A 446 3.16 22.84 24.35
C THR A 446 3.73 22.07 23.18
N VAL A 447 5.03 22.18 22.95
CA VAL A 447 5.76 21.34 22.00
C VAL A 447 5.92 19.94 22.59
N ILE A 448 5.46 18.92 21.87
CA ILE A 448 5.45 17.52 22.34
C ILE A 448 6.45 16.62 21.62
N ASP A 449 6.94 17.05 20.46
CA ASP A 449 7.96 16.36 19.68
C ASP A 449 9.06 17.33 19.27
N TYR A 450 10.31 16.96 19.57
CA TYR A 450 11.51 17.70 19.26
C TYR A 450 12.66 16.72 18.96
N GLU A 451 12.35 15.69 18.24
CA GLU A 451 13.26 14.61 17.90
C GLU A 451 14.45 15.09 17.05
N TRP A 452 14.20 16.10 16.18
CA TRP A 452 15.17 16.59 15.22
C TRP A 452 15.72 17.96 15.59
N THR A 453 16.54 17.98 16.61
CA THR A 453 17.14 19.23 17.11
C THR A 453 18.64 19.30 16.80
N GLU A 454 19.11 20.49 16.48
CA GLU A 454 20.50 20.80 16.21
C GLU A 454 21.03 21.87 17.16
N ARG A 455 22.28 21.73 17.62
CA ARG A 455 22.94 22.70 18.52
C ARG A 455 23.51 23.88 17.73
N LYS A 456 22.62 24.68 17.16
CA LYS A 456 22.93 25.91 16.37
C LYS A 456 21.98 27.04 16.75
N ASP A 457 22.26 28.25 16.24
CA ASP A 457 21.30 29.34 16.33
C ASP A 457 20.06 29.00 15.52
N ALA A 458 18.88 29.27 16.07
CA ALA A 458 17.62 29.03 15.38
C ALA A 458 17.36 30.14 14.36
N ASP A 459 17.01 29.77 13.14
CA ASP A 459 16.44 30.67 12.16
C ASP A 459 14.90 30.58 12.20
N VAL A 460 14.28 31.58 12.78
CA VAL A 460 12.82 31.64 12.95
C VAL A 460 12.11 31.67 11.61
N LYS A 461 12.69 32.28 10.57
CA LYS A 461 12.09 32.31 9.23
C LYS A 461 12.10 30.92 8.62
N GLU A 462 13.21 30.19 8.71
CA GLU A 462 13.33 28.82 8.23
C GLU A 462 12.37 27.88 8.96
N GLN A 463 12.28 27.98 10.29
CA GLN A 463 11.35 27.17 11.09
C GLN A 463 9.88 27.45 10.73
N ALA A 464 9.50 28.73 10.60
CA ALA A 464 8.15 29.11 10.18
C ALA A 464 7.82 28.68 8.75
N PHE A 465 8.79 28.82 7.84
CA PHE A 465 8.68 28.30 6.47
C PHE A 465 8.44 26.80 6.47
N ARG A 466 9.29 26.04 7.16
CA ARG A 466 9.21 24.57 7.18
C ARG A 466 7.87 24.09 7.74
N ALA A 467 7.41 24.68 8.85
CA ALA A 467 6.12 24.35 9.44
C ALA A 467 4.96 24.56 8.45
N LEU A 468 4.94 25.71 7.76
CA LEU A 468 3.92 26.02 6.75
C LEU A 468 4.04 25.14 5.51
N TYR A 469 5.24 24.93 5.02
CA TYR A 469 5.53 24.11 3.84
C TYR A 469 5.12 22.65 4.03
N CYS A 470 5.54 22.03 5.12
CA CYS A 470 5.14 20.66 5.45
C CYS A 470 3.63 20.54 5.63
N TYR A 471 3.00 21.50 6.31
CA TYR A 471 1.57 21.51 6.54
C TYR A 471 0.78 21.54 5.22
N ILE A 472 1.17 22.37 4.26
CA ILE A 472 0.48 22.45 2.96
C ILE A 472 0.69 21.15 2.14
N LEU A 473 1.88 20.55 2.18
CA LEU A 473 2.17 19.34 1.42
C LEU A 473 1.43 18.09 1.93
N GLU A 474 0.99 18.08 3.18
CA GLU A 474 0.32 16.92 3.76
C GLU A 474 -1.12 16.73 3.26
N ASP A 475 -1.82 17.80 2.82
CA ASP A 475 -3.22 17.72 2.38
C ASP A 475 -3.56 18.77 1.31
N ASP A 476 -4.02 18.30 0.14
CA ASP A 476 -4.41 19.15 -0.99
C ASP A 476 -5.52 20.14 -0.68
N SER A 477 -6.38 19.88 0.31
CA SER A 477 -7.43 20.80 0.76
C SER A 477 -6.87 22.10 1.31
N ARG A 478 -5.59 22.12 1.72
CA ARG A 478 -4.86 23.28 2.25
C ARG A 478 -4.29 24.19 1.16
N ASN A 479 -4.40 23.84 -0.12
CA ASN A 479 -3.96 24.66 -1.27
C ASN A 479 -4.70 26.01 -1.40
N LYS A 480 -5.79 26.21 -0.68
CA LYS A 480 -6.49 27.50 -0.60
C LYS A 480 -5.77 28.59 0.22
N ILE A 481 -4.73 28.21 0.98
CA ILE A 481 -3.89 29.13 1.73
C ILE A 481 -3.12 30.04 0.76
N ASN A 482 -3.14 31.35 1.01
CA ASN A 482 -2.33 32.28 0.23
C ASN A 482 -0.85 32.22 0.68
N TYR A 483 -0.15 31.20 0.21
CA TYR A 483 1.23 30.91 0.54
C TYR A 483 2.17 32.11 0.28
N ASP A 484 2.08 32.74 -0.88
CA ASP A 484 2.93 33.88 -1.24
C ASP A 484 2.72 35.10 -0.29
N LYS A 485 1.50 35.31 0.21
CA LYS A 485 1.20 36.38 1.19
C LYS A 485 1.93 36.09 2.50
N LEU A 486 1.92 34.87 2.97
CA LEU A 486 2.57 34.45 4.22
C LEU A 486 4.10 34.53 4.11
N LEU A 487 4.69 34.12 3.00
CA LEU A 487 6.13 34.28 2.77
C LEU A 487 6.56 35.77 2.76
N LYS A 488 5.78 36.63 2.11
CA LYS A 488 6.03 38.09 2.13
C LYS A 488 5.92 38.68 3.53
N LYS A 489 5.00 38.17 4.34
CA LYS A 489 4.81 38.60 5.74
C LYS A 489 6.02 38.21 6.60
N LEU A 490 6.60 37.04 6.35
CA LEU A 490 7.84 36.59 6.97
C LEU A 490 9.10 37.26 6.38
N GLU A 491 8.94 38.11 5.36
CA GLU A 491 10.06 38.71 4.63
C GLU A 491 11.04 37.69 4.07
N ILE A 492 10.52 36.56 3.58
CA ILE A 492 11.31 35.48 2.93
C ILE A 492 11.46 35.83 1.46
N THR A 493 12.72 35.91 1.00
CA THR A 493 13.07 36.14 -0.41
C THR A 493 12.99 34.83 -1.19
N VAL A 494 12.93 34.91 -2.53
CA VAL A 494 12.91 33.74 -3.40
C VAL A 494 14.17 32.87 -3.23
N ASP A 495 15.32 33.49 -3.02
CA ASP A 495 16.59 32.75 -2.81
C ASP A 495 16.59 32.05 -1.44
N GLU A 496 16.06 32.67 -0.37
CA GLU A 496 15.91 32.03 0.94
C GLU A 496 14.91 30.87 0.87
N GLU A 497 13.76 31.03 0.21
CA GLU A 497 12.79 29.95 0.02
C GLU A 497 13.41 28.76 -0.67
N GLN A 498 14.17 28.99 -1.75
CA GLN A 498 14.84 27.90 -2.45
C GLN A 498 15.87 27.20 -1.55
N GLY A 499 16.65 27.98 -0.78
CA GLY A 499 17.61 27.42 0.17
C GLY A 499 16.93 26.56 1.25
N TYR A 500 15.80 27.01 1.81
CA TYR A 500 15.04 26.25 2.82
C TYR A 500 14.45 24.95 2.26
N ARG A 501 13.99 24.95 0.99
CA ARG A 501 13.54 23.72 0.31
C ARG A 501 14.69 22.73 0.08
N GLU A 502 15.86 23.22 -0.28
CA GLU A 502 17.06 22.39 -0.44
C GLU A 502 17.50 21.79 0.91
N HIS A 503 17.48 22.57 2.00
CA HIS A 503 17.75 22.08 3.36
C HIS A 503 16.77 20.98 3.78
N GLU A 504 15.46 21.16 3.50
CA GLU A 504 14.46 20.12 3.80
C GLU A 504 14.73 18.83 3.01
N GLN A 505 15.10 18.91 1.74
CA GLN A 505 15.44 17.72 0.94
C GLN A 505 16.68 17.00 1.49
N ILE A 506 17.70 17.74 1.92
CA ILE A 506 18.90 17.16 2.54
C ILE A 506 18.53 16.48 3.85
N PHE A 507 17.77 17.17 4.70
CA PHE A 507 17.28 16.63 5.97
C PHE A 507 16.49 15.33 5.78
N GLN A 508 15.51 15.30 4.88
CA GLN A 508 14.72 14.10 4.60
C GLN A 508 15.60 12.94 4.12
N LYS A 509 16.61 13.23 3.32
CA LYS A 509 17.56 12.21 2.83
C LYS A 509 18.46 11.68 3.95
N GLU A 510 18.85 12.50 4.90
CA GLU A 510 19.61 12.07 6.09
C GLU A 510 18.76 11.19 7.00
N VAL A 511 17.52 11.61 7.27
CA VAL A 511 16.56 10.85 8.09
C VAL A 511 16.26 9.49 7.49
N THR A 512 15.96 9.42 6.20
CA THR A 512 15.59 8.18 5.51
C THR A 512 16.80 7.31 5.19
N GLY A 513 17.97 7.91 4.99
CA GLY A 513 19.17 7.20 4.58
C GLY A 513 18.99 6.48 3.26
N ARG A 514 19.19 5.15 3.26
CA ARG A 514 18.99 4.28 2.10
C ARG A 514 17.68 3.49 2.14
N HIS A 515 16.88 3.69 3.17
CA HIS A 515 15.63 2.95 3.33
C HIS A 515 14.56 3.45 2.37
N LYS A 516 13.75 2.53 1.89
CA LYS A 516 12.61 2.80 1.02
C LYS A 516 11.32 2.61 1.80
N SER A 517 10.39 3.53 1.58
CA SER A 517 9.06 3.41 2.13
C SER A 517 8.32 2.19 1.56
N LEU A 518 7.28 1.72 2.24
CA LEU A 518 6.43 0.65 1.70
C LEU A 518 5.77 1.04 0.37
N GLY A 519 5.47 2.34 0.16
CA GLY A 519 4.96 2.84 -1.10
C GLY A 519 5.96 2.66 -2.24
N GLU A 520 7.22 3.07 -2.03
CA GLU A 520 8.30 2.87 -3.01
C GLU A 520 8.56 1.39 -3.28
N LEU A 521 8.50 0.52 -2.26
CA LEU A 521 8.65 -0.92 -2.44
C LEU A 521 7.51 -1.51 -3.27
N ARG A 522 6.27 -1.07 -3.08
CA ARG A 522 5.12 -1.45 -3.92
C ARG A 522 5.38 -1.08 -5.38
N ASP A 523 5.84 0.13 -5.65
CA ASP A 523 6.13 0.61 -7.01
C ASP A 523 7.27 -0.21 -7.65
N ILE A 524 8.27 -0.58 -6.86
CA ILE A 524 9.35 -1.48 -7.28
C ILE A 524 8.82 -2.89 -7.63
N LEU A 525 7.87 -3.42 -6.86
CA LEU A 525 7.23 -4.71 -7.12
C LEU A 525 6.34 -4.68 -8.37
N GLY A 526 5.93 -3.50 -8.83
CA GLY A 526 5.22 -3.28 -10.10
C GLY A 526 3.73 -3.59 -10.06
N GLY A 527 3.14 -3.74 -8.88
CA GLY A 527 1.68 -3.86 -8.72
C GLY A 527 0.97 -2.57 -9.15
N LYS A 528 -0.07 -2.69 -9.98
CA LYS A 528 -0.83 -1.54 -10.49
C LYS A 528 -2.09 -1.32 -9.68
N ILE A 529 -2.35 -0.04 -9.37
CA ILE A 529 -3.62 0.41 -8.84
C ILE A 529 -4.37 1.08 -9.98
N LEU A 530 -5.53 0.52 -10.34
CA LEU A 530 -6.41 1.01 -11.41
C LEU A 530 -7.59 1.73 -10.77
N GLU A 531 -7.64 3.04 -10.91
CA GLU A 531 -8.78 3.84 -10.47
C GLU A 531 -9.98 3.60 -11.40
N LEU A 532 -11.13 3.21 -10.83
CA LEU A 532 -12.30 2.81 -11.60
C LEU A 532 -12.81 3.95 -12.49
N GLU A 533 -12.96 5.15 -11.95
CA GLU A 533 -13.47 6.32 -12.71
C GLU A 533 -12.55 6.65 -13.89
N LYS A 534 -11.25 6.65 -13.67
CA LYS A 534 -10.26 6.88 -14.73
C LYS A 534 -10.31 5.77 -15.77
N SER A 535 -10.42 4.50 -15.34
CA SER A 535 -10.54 3.36 -16.26
C SER A 535 -11.81 3.41 -17.10
N ILE A 536 -12.94 3.85 -16.54
CA ILE A 536 -14.18 4.07 -17.26
C ILE A 536 -14.04 5.22 -18.26
N ALA A 537 -13.45 6.35 -17.83
CA ALA A 537 -13.22 7.50 -18.71
C ALA A 537 -12.27 7.16 -19.87
N ASP A 538 -11.19 6.43 -19.59
CA ASP A 538 -10.26 5.96 -20.62
C ASP A 538 -10.95 5.00 -21.60
N ALA A 539 -11.77 4.07 -21.10
CA ALA A 539 -12.54 3.14 -21.94
C ALA A 539 -13.59 3.87 -22.80
N ALA A 540 -14.27 4.86 -22.24
CA ALA A 540 -15.21 5.70 -23.00
C ALA A 540 -14.48 6.51 -24.08
N GLY A 541 -13.34 7.11 -23.75
CA GLY A 541 -12.50 7.83 -24.72
C GLY A 541 -11.94 6.93 -25.82
N GLU A 542 -11.61 5.67 -25.51
CA GLU A 542 -11.21 4.68 -26.53
C GLU A 542 -12.40 4.27 -27.41
N ALA A 543 -13.61 4.13 -26.85
CA ALA A 543 -14.81 3.83 -27.62
C ALA A 543 -15.14 4.97 -28.60
N ASP A 544 -15.07 6.23 -28.17
CA ASP A 544 -15.25 7.38 -29.06
C ASP A 544 -14.23 7.39 -30.22
N LYS A 545 -12.97 7.07 -29.95
CA LYS A 545 -11.93 6.99 -30.99
C LYS A 545 -12.12 5.84 -31.98
N ARG A 546 -12.89 4.81 -31.63
CA ARG A 546 -13.21 3.67 -32.50
C ARG A 546 -14.37 3.94 -33.47
N ARG A 547 -15.06 5.08 -33.36
CA ARG A 547 -16.23 5.39 -34.22
C ARG A 547 -15.82 5.49 -35.68
N ILE A 548 -16.57 4.77 -36.55
CA ILE A 548 -16.36 4.82 -37.99
C ILE A 548 -17.05 6.07 -38.55
N ARG A 549 -16.32 6.85 -39.32
CA ARG A 549 -16.82 8.07 -39.95
C ARG A 549 -16.80 7.94 -41.46
N VAL A 550 -17.85 8.42 -42.10
CA VAL A 550 -18.02 8.35 -43.56
C VAL A 550 -18.17 9.73 -44.16
N TYR A 551 -17.48 9.96 -45.26
CA TYR A 551 -17.54 11.20 -46.05
C TYR A 551 -17.89 10.89 -47.49
N PHE A 552 -18.66 11.80 -48.14
CA PHE A 552 -18.95 11.75 -49.56
C PHE A 552 -18.23 12.88 -50.29
N ASP A 553 -17.65 12.57 -51.45
CA ASP A 553 -17.16 13.56 -52.41
C ASP A 553 -18.07 13.58 -53.64
N THR A 554 -18.74 14.71 -53.82
CA THR A 554 -19.66 14.96 -54.96
C THR A 554 -18.96 15.71 -56.11
N GLY A 555 -17.62 15.82 -56.06
CA GLY A 555 -16.77 16.51 -57.04
C GLY A 555 -16.12 17.79 -56.52
N ALA A 556 -16.43 18.20 -55.29
CA ALA A 556 -15.83 19.36 -54.59
C ALA A 556 -14.80 18.98 -53.55
N GLY A 557 -14.50 17.68 -53.37
CA GLY A 557 -13.68 17.12 -52.34
C GLY A 557 -14.46 16.77 -51.06
N PHE A 558 -13.80 16.11 -50.10
CA PHE A 558 -14.39 15.74 -48.81
C PHE A 558 -14.52 16.94 -47.92
N ASN A 559 -15.64 17.07 -47.20
CA ASN A 559 -15.87 18.12 -46.23
C ASN A 559 -16.58 17.59 -44.96
N GLU A 560 -16.37 18.29 -43.81
CA GLU A 560 -16.91 17.91 -42.52
C GLU A 560 -18.43 18.01 -42.41
N GLN A 561 -19.07 18.84 -43.22
CA GLN A 561 -20.52 19.09 -43.16
C GLN A 561 -21.31 17.95 -43.81
N GLU A 562 -20.70 17.17 -44.68
CA GLU A 562 -21.30 16.00 -45.35
C GLU A 562 -20.83 14.68 -44.71
N ALA A 563 -20.14 14.74 -43.59
CA ALA A 563 -19.68 13.57 -42.87
C ALA A 563 -20.67 13.13 -41.78
N PHE A 564 -20.74 11.84 -41.56
CA PHE A 564 -21.55 11.26 -40.49
C PHE A 564 -20.87 10.05 -39.86
N TYR A 565 -21.23 9.75 -38.62
CA TYR A 565 -20.81 8.54 -37.94
C TYR A 565 -21.78 7.40 -38.22
N LEU A 566 -21.23 6.19 -38.41
CA LEU A 566 -22.05 4.99 -38.46
C LEU A 566 -22.49 4.59 -37.04
N GLU A 567 -23.69 4.02 -36.93
CA GLU A 567 -24.13 3.34 -35.71
C GLU A 567 -23.47 1.97 -35.67
N ASP A 568 -22.33 1.88 -34.99
CA ASP A 568 -21.50 0.68 -35.01
C ASP A 568 -22.08 -0.39 -34.07
N LYS A 569 -22.33 -1.57 -34.61
CA LYS A 569 -22.58 -2.79 -33.83
C LYS A 569 -21.47 -3.76 -34.12
N TYR A 570 -20.59 -3.96 -33.14
CA TYR A 570 -19.57 -4.97 -33.19
C TYR A 570 -20.18 -6.36 -32.92
N ASP A 571 -19.83 -7.35 -33.74
CA ASP A 571 -20.18 -8.74 -33.47
C ASP A 571 -19.27 -9.36 -32.39
N ARG A 572 -19.47 -10.66 -32.06
CA ARG A 572 -18.68 -11.36 -31.05
C ARG A 572 -17.21 -11.49 -31.40
N ASP A 573 -16.85 -11.39 -32.67
CA ASP A 573 -15.50 -11.49 -33.21
C ASP A 573 -14.87 -10.09 -33.45
N GLU A 574 -15.56 -9.01 -32.95
CA GLU A 574 -15.19 -7.60 -33.08
C GLU A 574 -15.20 -7.07 -34.52
N TYR A 575 -15.97 -7.67 -35.42
CA TYR A 575 -16.21 -7.12 -36.76
C TYR A 575 -17.37 -6.13 -36.74
N VAL A 576 -17.25 -5.11 -37.62
CA VAL A 576 -18.33 -4.23 -37.99
C VAL A 576 -18.71 -4.57 -39.45
N GLU A 577 -19.99 -4.85 -39.67
CA GLU A 577 -20.60 -4.97 -41.00
C GLU A 577 -21.54 -3.78 -41.18
N ALA A 578 -21.10 -2.78 -41.95
CA ALA A 578 -21.81 -1.53 -42.14
C ALA A 578 -22.43 -1.46 -43.54
N SER A 579 -23.68 -1.03 -43.59
CA SER A 579 -24.41 -0.73 -44.85
C SER A 579 -24.58 0.78 -44.97
N ILE A 580 -23.99 1.37 -45.99
CA ILE A 580 -23.92 2.81 -46.22
C ILE A 580 -24.79 3.14 -47.45
N GLU A 581 -25.82 3.96 -47.28
CA GLU A 581 -26.59 4.51 -48.42
C GLU A 581 -25.77 5.63 -49.08
N VAL A 582 -25.51 5.50 -50.39
CA VAL A 582 -24.67 6.43 -51.14
C VAL A 582 -25.54 7.25 -52.11
N PRO A 583 -25.57 8.60 -52.02
CA PRO A 583 -26.29 9.46 -52.93
C PRO A 583 -25.83 9.32 -54.40
N GLY A 584 -26.75 9.52 -55.35
CA GLY A 584 -26.51 9.29 -56.77
C GLY A 584 -25.53 10.26 -57.46
N ASN A 585 -25.06 11.28 -56.77
CA ASN A 585 -24.09 12.26 -57.26
C ASN A 585 -22.69 12.11 -56.66
N VAL A 586 -22.46 11.07 -55.85
CA VAL A 586 -21.17 10.82 -55.17
C VAL A 586 -20.18 10.22 -56.17
N GLN A 587 -18.97 10.74 -56.17
CA GLN A 587 -17.84 10.25 -56.96
C GLN A 587 -16.93 9.34 -56.14
N LYS A 588 -16.69 9.71 -54.88
CA LYS A 588 -15.84 8.93 -53.95
C LYS A 588 -16.48 8.84 -52.59
N VAL A 589 -16.25 7.70 -51.93
CA VAL A 589 -16.61 7.47 -50.53
C VAL A 589 -15.32 7.34 -49.74
N ARG A 590 -15.17 8.13 -48.66
CA ARG A 590 -14.09 7.96 -47.70
C ARG A 590 -14.66 7.36 -46.41
N ILE A 591 -13.99 6.37 -45.89
CA ILE A 591 -14.29 5.69 -44.65
C ILE A 591 -13.11 5.82 -43.74
N ASP A 592 -13.29 6.48 -42.60
CA ASP A 592 -12.31 6.56 -41.54
C ASP A 592 -12.65 5.48 -40.51
N PRO A 593 -11.84 4.41 -40.38
CA PRO A 593 -12.15 3.27 -39.52
C PRO A 593 -12.07 3.60 -38.03
N CYS A 594 -11.46 4.73 -37.68
CA CYS A 594 -11.33 5.25 -36.31
C CYS A 594 -10.70 6.64 -36.37
N GLU A 595 -10.60 7.31 -35.21
CA GLU A 595 -9.95 8.62 -35.04
C GLU A 595 -8.62 8.51 -34.27
N SER A 596 -7.80 7.48 -34.55
CA SER A 596 -6.51 7.24 -33.87
C SER A 596 -5.63 6.29 -34.69
N PHE A 597 -4.40 6.05 -34.18
CA PHE A 597 -3.54 4.99 -34.71
C PHE A 597 -4.24 3.63 -34.61
N ALA A 598 -4.21 2.83 -35.66
CA ALA A 598 -4.94 1.58 -35.69
C ALA A 598 -4.30 0.48 -36.54
N LEU A 599 -4.68 -0.76 -36.20
CA LEU A 599 -4.54 -1.93 -37.02
C LEU A 599 -5.95 -2.31 -37.50
N SER A 600 -6.20 -2.22 -38.80
CA SER A 600 -7.49 -2.58 -39.40
C SER A 600 -7.34 -3.76 -40.35
N TYR A 601 -8.19 -4.76 -40.17
CA TYR A 601 -8.42 -5.83 -41.16
C TYR A 601 -9.71 -5.55 -41.93
N ILE A 602 -9.58 -5.26 -43.18
CA ILE A 602 -10.70 -5.04 -44.11
C ILE A 602 -10.95 -6.37 -44.80
N GLU A 603 -12.07 -7.01 -44.48
CA GLU A 603 -12.42 -8.33 -45.01
C GLU A 603 -13.03 -8.20 -46.39
N ASP A 604 -14.03 -7.34 -46.56
CA ASP A 604 -14.77 -7.14 -47.81
C ASP A 604 -15.33 -5.72 -47.95
N ILE A 605 -15.37 -5.23 -49.17
CA ILE A 605 -16.12 -4.04 -49.61
C ILE A 605 -16.92 -4.39 -50.83
N ALA A 606 -18.23 -4.14 -50.79
CA ALA A 606 -19.10 -4.33 -51.94
C ALA A 606 -19.91 -3.06 -52.25
N PHE A 607 -20.17 -2.80 -53.54
CA PHE A 607 -20.98 -1.67 -53.96
C PHE A 607 -22.10 -2.17 -54.92
N ASN A 608 -23.34 -1.85 -54.59
CA ASN A 608 -24.53 -2.32 -55.34
C ASN A 608 -24.57 -3.84 -55.57
N GLY A 609 -24.06 -4.62 -54.60
CA GLY A 609 -23.97 -6.08 -54.65
C GLY A 609 -22.77 -6.63 -55.42
N GLY A 610 -21.95 -5.78 -56.03
CA GLY A 610 -20.69 -6.18 -56.68
C GLY A 610 -19.50 -6.01 -55.74
N ALA A 611 -18.65 -7.05 -55.58
CA ALA A 611 -17.43 -6.97 -54.77
C ALA A 611 -16.43 -5.98 -55.37
N ILE A 612 -15.80 -5.17 -54.52
CA ILE A 612 -14.72 -4.27 -54.90
C ILE A 612 -13.39 -4.95 -54.55
N ASP A 613 -12.49 -5.05 -55.53
CA ASP A 613 -11.15 -5.54 -55.26
C ASP A 613 -10.35 -4.51 -54.43
N ILE A 614 -10.23 -4.79 -53.12
CA ILE A 614 -9.52 -3.93 -52.17
C ILE A 614 -8.03 -3.85 -52.47
N LYS A 615 -7.48 -4.72 -53.32
CA LYS A 615 -6.08 -4.72 -53.77
C LYS A 615 -5.88 -3.83 -55.02
N ASP A 616 -6.94 -3.39 -55.67
CA ASP A 616 -6.85 -2.45 -56.80
C ASP A 616 -6.54 -1.02 -56.30
N ASN A 617 -5.30 -0.62 -56.29
CA ASN A 617 -4.85 0.70 -55.87
C ASN A 617 -5.34 1.86 -56.76
N LYS A 618 -5.97 1.61 -57.88
CA LYS A 618 -6.58 2.66 -58.73
C LYS A 618 -7.99 3.01 -58.24
N ARG A 619 -8.69 2.04 -57.64
CA ARG A 619 -10.04 2.19 -57.11
C ARG A 619 -10.08 2.42 -55.60
N VAL A 620 -9.21 1.74 -54.84
CA VAL A 620 -9.17 1.81 -53.39
C VAL A 620 -7.83 2.35 -52.91
N TYR A 621 -7.86 3.54 -52.35
CA TYR A 621 -6.72 4.17 -51.74
C TYR A 621 -6.82 4.05 -50.22
N ILE A 622 -5.76 3.57 -49.55
CA ILE A 622 -5.64 3.43 -48.09
C ILE A 622 -4.39 4.19 -47.66
N ASN A 623 -4.54 5.17 -46.74
CA ASN A 623 -3.40 5.97 -46.27
C ASN A 623 -2.55 5.27 -45.23
N GLY A 624 -2.79 3.98 -44.91
CA GLY A 624 -2.02 3.13 -44.08
C GLY A 624 -1.03 2.23 -44.83
N LYS A 625 -0.17 1.52 -44.07
CA LYS A 625 0.75 0.54 -44.62
C LYS A 625 0.08 -0.83 -44.69
N LYS A 626 -0.17 -1.32 -45.90
CA LYS A 626 -0.69 -2.67 -46.13
C LYS A 626 0.34 -3.72 -45.74
N LEU A 627 -0.03 -4.68 -44.87
CA LEU A 627 0.80 -5.83 -44.50
C LEU A 627 0.58 -6.95 -45.57
N LYS A 628 1.68 -7.60 -45.95
CA LYS A 628 1.61 -8.78 -46.82
C LYS A 628 1.13 -9.97 -45.98
N ASP A 629 -0.12 -10.36 -46.18
CA ASP A 629 -0.64 -11.61 -45.62
C ASP A 629 -1.05 -12.53 -46.79
N SER A 630 -0.49 -13.73 -46.81
CA SER A 630 -0.65 -14.69 -47.88
C SER A 630 -1.85 -15.64 -47.72
N ALA A 631 -2.56 -15.56 -46.57
CA ALA A 631 -3.52 -16.57 -46.17
C ALA A 631 -4.97 -16.07 -46.07
N VAL A 632 -5.27 -14.77 -46.30
CA VAL A 632 -6.58 -14.17 -46.00
C VAL A 632 -7.13 -13.44 -47.23
N SER A 633 -8.46 -13.49 -47.42
CA SER A 633 -9.18 -12.81 -48.52
C SER A 633 -9.11 -11.28 -48.43
N GLY A 634 -8.98 -10.71 -47.25
CA GLY A 634 -8.95 -9.27 -46.98
C GLY A 634 -7.56 -8.64 -46.97
N ILE A 635 -7.46 -7.43 -46.47
CA ILE A 635 -6.21 -6.66 -46.32
C ILE A 635 -6.07 -6.22 -44.87
N THR A 636 -4.93 -6.56 -44.24
CA THR A 636 -4.49 -5.98 -42.97
C THR A 636 -3.68 -4.70 -43.24
N THR A 637 -4.07 -3.60 -42.60
CA THR A 637 -3.44 -2.30 -42.74
C THR A 637 -3.08 -1.71 -41.38
N VAL A 638 -1.88 -1.16 -41.23
CA VAL A 638 -1.45 -0.36 -40.07
C VAL A 638 -1.54 1.11 -40.45
N PHE A 639 -2.30 1.86 -39.66
CA PHE A 639 -2.37 3.31 -39.79
C PHE A 639 -1.45 3.95 -38.74
N PHE A 640 -0.45 4.69 -39.24
CA PHE A 640 0.58 5.38 -38.43
C PHE A 640 0.26 6.87 -38.24
N ASN A 641 -0.97 7.28 -38.44
CA ASN A 641 -1.46 8.65 -38.27
C ASN A 641 -2.76 8.67 -37.49
N GLU A 642 -3.16 9.82 -37.04
CA GLU A 642 -4.41 10.06 -36.28
C GLU A 642 -5.62 10.32 -37.20
N ASP A 643 -5.46 10.25 -38.51
CA ASP A 643 -6.50 10.41 -39.54
C ASP A 643 -6.47 9.21 -40.52
N PRO A 644 -6.72 7.97 -40.01
CA PRO A 644 -6.75 6.79 -40.87
C PRO A 644 -7.92 6.84 -41.83
N ASN A 645 -7.66 6.60 -43.14
CA ASN A 645 -8.75 6.64 -44.12
C ASN A 645 -8.58 5.65 -45.28
N ILE A 646 -9.73 5.26 -45.80
CA ILE A 646 -9.94 4.39 -46.95
C ILE A 646 -10.80 5.15 -47.92
N VAL A 647 -10.30 5.51 -49.11
CA VAL A 647 -11.04 6.22 -50.17
C VAL A 647 -11.33 5.28 -51.29
N ILE A 648 -12.59 5.23 -51.73
CA ILE A 648 -13.12 4.34 -52.72
C ILE A 648 -13.74 5.16 -53.86
N GLU A 649 -13.25 4.98 -55.12
CA GLU A 649 -13.80 5.58 -56.31
C GLU A 649 -15.02 4.79 -56.77
N VAL A 650 -16.21 5.44 -56.87
CA VAL A 650 -17.50 4.80 -57.19
C VAL A 650 -18.17 5.43 -58.37
N SER A 651 -17.60 6.46 -58.99
CA SER A 651 -18.22 7.27 -60.06
C SER A 651 -18.71 6.47 -61.25
N ASP A 652 -18.01 5.39 -61.62
CA ASP A 652 -18.39 4.50 -62.74
C ASP A 652 -19.42 3.42 -62.35
N MET A 653 -19.74 3.26 -61.07
CA MET A 653 -20.65 2.25 -60.54
C MET A 653 -21.94 2.86 -59.98
N ILE A 654 -22.05 4.18 -59.91
CA ILE A 654 -23.16 4.90 -59.30
C ILE A 654 -24.43 4.81 -60.16
N ARG A 655 -25.56 4.61 -59.51
CA ARG A 655 -26.90 4.67 -60.12
C ARG A 655 -27.60 5.94 -59.69
N SER A 656 -28.61 6.37 -60.40
CA SER A 656 -29.34 7.58 -60.02
C SER A 656 -30.02 7.51 -58.66
N THR A 657 -30.40 6.32 -58.22
CA THR A 657 -30.98 6.07 -56.89
C THR A 657 -30.65 4.66 -56.42
N GLY A 658 -30.73 4.46 -55.09
CA GLY A 658 -30.62 3.13 -54.44
C GLY A 658 -29.22 2.52 -54.46
N ASN A 659 -28.18 3.36 -54.31
CA ASN A 659 -26.82 2.85 -54.17
C ASN A 659 -26.54 2.48 -52.71
N THR A 660 -25.92 1.33 -52.53
CA THR A 660 -25.53 0.82 -51.22
C THR A 660 -24.11 0.31 -51.26
N MET A 661 -23.32 0.72 -50.29
CA MET A 661 -21.99 0.19 -50.02
C MET A 661 -22.04 -0.68 -48.77
N LEU A 662 -21.54 -1.89 -48.86
CA LEU A 662 -21.34 -2.78 -47.71
C LEU A 662 -19.85 -2.82 -47.37
N VAL A 663 -19.51 -2.69 -46.11
CA VAL A 663 -18.12 -2.75 -45.61
C VAL A 663 -18.05 -3.68 -44.41
N LYS A 664 -17.17 -4.66 -44.47
CA LYS A 664 -16.88 -5.56 -43.35
C LYS A 664 -15.44 -5.41 -42.93
N MET A 665 -15.25 -4.94 -41.73
CA MET A 665 -13.89 -4.69 -41.18
C MET A 665 -13.81 -4.92 -39.68
N LYS A 666 -12.59 -5.12 -39.22
CA LYS A 666 -12.22 -5.16 -37.79
C LYS A 666 -11.11 -4.13 -37.53
N THR A 667 -11.29 -3.26 -36.55
CA THR A 667 -10.30 -2.22 -36.20
C THR A 667 -9.90 -2.30 -34.72
N SER A 668 -8.60 -2.35 -34.47
CA SER A 668 -8.03 -2.32 -33.13
C SER A 668 -7.16 -1.07 -32.99
N LEU A 669 -7.39 -0.27 -31.94
CA LEU A 669 -6.56 0.90 -31.66
C LEU A 669 -5.16 0.48 -31.24
N ILE A 670 -4.16 1.26 -31.61
CA ILE A 670 -2.75 1.04 -31.27
C ILE A 670 -2.25 2.21 -30.44
N LYS A 671 -1.58 1.94 -29.31
CA LYS A 671 -0.96 3.00 -28.51
C LYS A 671 0.19 3.67 -29.28
N ARG A 672 0.32 4.99 -29.17
CA ARG A 672 1.37 5.79 -29.81
C ARG A 672 2.77 5.24 -29.56
N GLU A 673 3.06 4.79 -28.35
CA GLU A 673 4.34 4.17 -27.99
C GLU A 673 4.68 2.92 -28.80
N MET A 674 3.66 2.11 -29.15
CA MET A 674 3.83 0.93 -30.02
C MET A 674 4.13 1.35 -31.45
N VAL A 675 3.50 2.44 -31.92
CA VAL A 675 3.75 3.02 -33.25
C VAL A 675 5.18 3.54 -33.35
N ASP A 676 5.64 4.28 -32.35
CA ASP A 676 7.01 4.84 -32.32
C ASP A 676 8.06 3.73 -32.26
N ASN A 677 7.83 2.66 -31.49
CA ASN A 677 8.68 1.49 -31.45
C ASN A 677 8.73 0.73 -32.78
N LEU A 678 7.58 0.53 -33.45
CA LEU A 678 7.51 -0.10 -34.77
C LEU A 678 8.20 0.76 -35.84
N ALA A 679 8.00 2.06 -35.81
CA ALA A 679 8.66 3.00 -36.73
C ALA A 679 10.18 3.06 -36.50
N GLY A 680 10.64 3.00 -35.26
CA GLY A 680 12.06 2.93 -34.89
C GLY A 680 12.73 1.64 -35.37
N ASN A 681 12.07 0.51 -35.22
CA ASN A 681 12.56 -0.80 -35.67
C ASN A 681 12.60 -0.88 -37.22
N LEU A 682 11.58 -0.35 -37.89
CA LEU A 682 11.57 -0.27 -39.36
C LEU A 682 12.70 0.61 -39.92
N LYS A 683 13.01 1.75 -39.26
CA LYS A 683 14.16 2.61 -39.63
C LYS A 683 15.48 1.90 -39.42
N ARG A 684 15.64 1.04 -38.42
CA ARG A 684 16.85 0.22 -38.19
C ARG A 684 16.99 -0.88 -39.24
N MET A 685 15.87 -1.52 -39.65
CA MET A 685 15.91 -2.55 -40.71
C MET A 685 16.18 -2.00 -42.12
N ILE A 686 15.93 -0.71 -42.38
CA ILE A 686 16.19 -0.05 -43.66
C ILE A 686 17.64 0.48 -43.71
N ARG A 687 18.33 0.60 -42.56
CA ARG A 687 19.74 1.03 -42.49
C ARG A 687 20.73 -0.13 -42.46
N LEU A 688 20.27 -1.37 -42.51
CA LEU A 688 21.01 -2.60 -42.74
C LEU A 688 20.76 -3.09 -44.18
#